data_b3d0499316ef1cb36f6c1c8c11402696
#
_entry.id   b3d0499316ef1cb36f6c1c8c11402696
#
_cell.length_a   1.000
_cell.length_b   1.000
_cell.length_c   1.000
_cell.angle_alpha   90.00
_cell.angle_beta   90.00
_cell.angle_gamma   90.00
#
_symmetry.space_group_name_H-M   'P 1'
#
loop_
_entity.id
_entity.type
_entity.pdbx_description
1 polymer ?
#
loop_
_entity_poly.entity_id
_entity_poly.type
_entity_poly.pdbx_seq_one_letter_code
_entity_poly.pdbx_strand_id
1 'polypeptide(L)'
;YRLPDTLSPQYYNITLWPRLVMDANGMYIFTGISDVMFTCVKKTDLILIHSNKLNLTLFNGRHAKLTGMSGVTAPAIKSTWLQTQTQYLVIQLKGKLNPGKSYWLHTEFTGELADDLEGFYRSEYMEDGEKKIIAITQMQATYARKAFPCFDEPAMKAVFNIILIHDRGMTALSNSQEIKDVIIDEMPVTRTTFEPTARMSTYLVAFVVSDFSYINNEDKAGVLVRIWARKKAIDDGQGDYALSITQPILEFFESYYNTSYPLSKSDQVALPDFNSGAMENWGLVTYRETALLYDPQTSANGNKQRIATVVSHELAHMWFGNLVTLKWWNDLWLNEGFASYVEYLGADHAEPTWNIKDQIILYDMQRAFAVDSLTSSHPLSRKEEEVNTPAEISEMFSTISYSKGAAVLKMLSEFLTEPVFAKGLSVSLAVVFNVKEFMQLSLYQAPGMKLPRSVHEIMSRWILQMGFPVITIDTRTGNVSQKHFLVEKDAVVERNSEFNYEWFVPIKWMKKGQVQDQMWLLQKSAIHKPMKVSKGEWVLANHNVSGYFRVNYDHGNWERLLSQLETNHQVLHAKKMREQSVKRLKKTCNFFFFYLQTIPVVNRAQILDDAFNLARASIINITLALRTTKYLVREREYIPWEAALRSLNYFFQLFDRNEVYGALQVVLVNNKVFSLLRFTQIIALSLACGTGVEGCREITKSWFKKWMQNPRVNPIHPNLRSTVYCNAIAAGGADEWNFGWQMFQKATVAAEAVKLRAALACTKVPWLLNRYLEYSINPEKIRKQDATSTIGYIASNVIGQPLAWNFVRANWDYFFKVYGTGSFTFSRLISDITSKFCTPFELSQLKRFQKDNAETGFGSGTQALQQAIERTTAKIKWLAENKEPVLQW
;
A
#
# COMPACT_ATOMS: atom_id res chain seq x y z
N TYR A 1 5.09 4.26 -26.89
CA TYR A 1 4.14 4.51 -25.81
C TYR A 1 4.32 5.88 -25.13
N ARG A 2 5.49 6.53 -25.25
CA ARG A 2 5.78 7.85 -24.70
C ARG A 2 5.44 8.96 -25.68
N LEU A 3 4.82 10.03 -25.16
CA LEU A 3 4.55 11.23 -25.96
C LEU A 3 5.86 11.94 -26.33
N PRO A 4 5.98 12.50 -27.56
CA PRO A 4 7.13 13.32 -27.90
C PRO A 4 7.06 14.68 -27.16
N ASP A 5 8.22 15.28 -26.90
CA ASP A 5 8.38 16.58 -26.25
C ASP A 5 8.12 17.78 -27.20
N THR A 6 7.26 17.59 -28.18
CA THR A 6 6.94 18.58 -29.22
C THR A 6 5.83 19.54 -28.83
N LEU A 7 4.93 19.11 -27.95
CA LEU A 7 3.75 19.84 -27.53
C LEU A 7 3.67 19.92 -25.99
N SER A 8 3.11 21.01 -25.47
CA SER A 8 2.89 21.21 -24.04
C SER A 8 1.46 21.68 -23.79
N PRO A 9 0.61 20.89 -23.13
CA PRO A 9 -0.75 21.29 -22.79
C PRO A 9 -0.76 22.43 -21.76
N GLN A 10 -1.74 23.32 -21.84
CA GLN A 10 -1.90 24.45 -20.93
C GLN A 10 -3.26 24.42 -20.24
N TYR A 11 -4.34 24.23 -21.03
CA TYR A 11 -5.72 24.24 -20.55
C TYR A 11 -6.53 23.13 -21.19
N TYR A 12 -7.46 22.58 -20.41
CA TYR A 12 -8.53 21.71 -20.88
C TYR A 12 -9.88 22.33 -20.52
N ASN A 13 -10.79 22.42 -21.49
CA ASN A 13 -12.20 22.67 -21.22
C ASN A 13 -12.94 21.36 -21.46
N ILE A 14 -13.49 20.77 -20.41
CA ILE A 14 -14.12 19.45 -20.44
C ILE A 14 -15.57 19.57 -20.02
N THR A 15 -16.46 19.13 -20.86
CA THR A 15 -17.88 18.94 -20.52
C THR A 15 -18.22 17.47 -20.64
N LEU A 16 -18.73 16.87 -19.59
CA LEU A 16 -19.15 15.47 -19.57
C LEU A 16 -20.58 15.33 -19.08
N TRP A 17 -21.26 14.36 -19.65
CA TRP A 17 -22.62 14.02 -19.27
C TRP A 17 -22.77 12.49 -19.12
N PRO A 18 -22.63 11.93 -17.92
CA PRO A 18 -22.93 10.53 -17.65
C PRO A 18 -24.45 10.29 -17.68
N ARG A 19 -24.86 9.16 -18.26
CA ARG A 19 -26.22 8.67 -18.22
C ARG A 19 -26.32 7.54 -17.21
N LEU A 20 -27.07 7.75 -16.12
CA LEU A 20 -27.25 6.75 -15.07
C LEU A 20 -28.45 5.81 -15.36
N VAL A 21 -28.97 5.89 -16.55
CA VAL A 21 -30.01 5.02 -17.09
C VAL A 21 -29.50 4.39 -18.38
N MET A 22 -29.82 3.13 -18.62
CA MET A 22 -29.45 2.42 -19.85
C MET A 22 -30.04 3.11 -21.08
N ASP A 23 -29.28 3.18 -22.14
CA ASP A 23 -29.74 3.60 -23.46
C ASP A 23 -30.62 2.51 -24.13
N ALA A 24 -31.10 2.79 -25.35
CA ALA A 24 -31.92 1.85 -26.12
C ALA A 24 -31.19 0.54 -26.49
N ASN A 25 -29.85 0.50 -26.38
CA ASN A 25 -29.02 -0.67 -26.62
C ASN A 25 -28.69 -1.44 -25.32
N GLY A 26 -29.23 -1.01 -24.19
CA GLY A 26 -28.95 -1.61 -22.89
C GLY A 26 -27.59 -1.24 -22.31
N MET A 27 -26.97 -0.15 -22.74
CA MET A 27 -25.66 0.31 -22.27
C MET A 27 -25.79 1.59 -21.44
N TYR A 28 -24.93 1.69 -20.42
CA TYR A 28 -24.66 2.97 -19.74
C TYR A 28 -23.57 3.70 -20.49
N ILE A 29 -23.81 4.95 -20.85
CA ILE A 29 -22.88 5.76 -21.63
C ILE A 29 -22.63 7.11 -20.99
N PHE A 30 -21.56 7.76 -21.39
CA PHE A 30 -21.36 9.19 -21.20
C PHE A 30 -21.01 9.86 -22.53
N THR A 31 -21.41 11.11 -22.70
CA THR A 31 -20.98 11.94 -23.82
C THR A 31 -20.06 13.03 -23.31
N GLY A 32 -19.13 13.47 -24.15
CA GLY A 32 -18.17 14.49 -23.76
C GLY A 32 -17.70 15.38 -24.89
N ILE A 33 -17.29 16.57 -24.49
CA ILE A 33 -16.60 17.56 -25.33
C ILE A 33 -15.31 17.90 -24.62
N SER A 34 -14.19 17.86 -25.33
CA SER A 34 -12.88 18.27 -24.83
C SER A 34 -12.20 19.23 -25.78
N ASP A 35 -11.90 20.43 -25.28
CA ASP A 35 -11.08 21.42 -25.95
C ASP A 35 -9.74 21.50 -25.23
N VAL A 36 -8.66 21.15 -25.90
CA VAL A 36 -7.31 21.14 -25.34
C VAL A 36 -6.50 22.26 -25.96
N MET A 37 -6.08 23.21 -25.14
CA MET A 37 -5.14 24.24 -25.54
C MET A 37 -3.71 23.77 -25.24
N PHE A 38 -2.86 23.76 -26.26
CA PHE A 38 -1.45 23.41 -26.13
C PHE A 38 -0.55 24.39 -26.89
N THR A 39 0.68 24.52 -26.42
CA THR A 39 1.74 25.29 -27.07
C THR A 39 2.67 24.33 -27.82
N CYS A 40 3.01 24.67 -29.04
CA CYS A 40 4.06 23.95 -29.80
C CYS A 40 5.44 24.32 -29.22
N VAL A 41 6.18 23.32 -28.75
CA VAL A 41 7.54 23.46 -28.21
C VAL A 41 8.58 23.27 -29.32
N LYS A 42 8.40 22.21 -30.12
CA LYS A 42 9.24 21.88 -31.25
C LYS A 42 8.41 21.75 -32.53
N LYS A 43 8.93 22.26 -33.64
CA LYS A 43 8.24 22.24 -34.95
C LYS A 43 7.82 20.80 -35.33
N THR A 44 6.53 20.58 -35.54
CA THR A 44 5.97 19.26 -35.87
C THR A 44 4.75 19.40 -36.79
N ASP A 45 4.51 18.39 -37.63
CA ASP A 45 3.29 18.21 -38.42
C ASP A 45 2.42 17.06 -37.89
N LEU A 46 2.75 16.57 -36.67
CA LEU A 46 2.08 15.44 -36.03
C LEU A 46 1.61 15.86 -34.63
N ILE A 47 0.33 15.60 -34.32
CA ILE A 47 -0.20 15.68 -32.96
C ILE A 47 -0.55 14.25 -32.52
N LEU A 48 0.07 13.80 -31.42
CA LEU A 48 -0.24 12.57 -30.72
C LEU A 48 -0.92 12.91 -29.41
N ILE A 49 -2.14 12.41 -29.21
CA ILE A 49 -2.91 12.58 -27.96
C ILE A 49 -3.51 11.23 -27.57
N HIS A 50 -3.50 10.89 -26.31
CA HIS A 50 -4.06 9.61 -25.84
C HIS A 50 -5.58 9.61 -25.92
N SER A 51 -6.16 8.52 -26.40
CA SER A 51 -7.59 8.23 -26.43
C SER A 51 -7.80 6.72 -26.43
N ASN A 52 -8.58 6.20 -25.49
CA ASN A 52 -8.82 4.77 -25.34
C ASN A 52 -10.29 4.50 -25.05
N LYS A 53 -10.90 3.55 -25.80
CA LYS A 53 -12.33 3.16 -25.66
C LYS A 53 -13.31 4.33 -25.81
N LEU A 54 -12.94 5.40 -26.53
CA LEU A 54 -13.81 6.53 -26.86
C LEU A 54 -14.21 6.49 -28.33
N ASN A 55 -15.50 6.61 -28.61
CA ASN A 55 -16.06 6.79 -29.95
C ASN A 55 -16.08 8.27 -30.31
N LEU A 56 -15.09 8.68 -31.12
CA LEU A 56 -14.93 10.09 -31.50
C LEU A 56 -15.87 10.47 -32.65
N THR A 57 -16.50 11.62 -32.53
CA THR A 57 -17.32 12.22 -33.58
C THR A 57 -16.44 12.62 -34.76
N LEU A 58 -16.94 12.35 -35.98
CA LEU A 58 -16.25 12.73 -37.22
C LEU A 58 -16.72 14.09 -37.75
N PHE A 59 -15.77 15.02 -37.88
CA PHE A 59 -15.96 16.33 -38.54
C PHE A 59 -15.36 16.28 -39.93
N ASN A 60 -16.21 16.18 -40.94
CA ASN A 60 -15.78 16.03 -42.35
C ASN A 60 -14.73 14.89 -42.52
N GLY A 61 -15.02 13.74 -41.88
CA GLY A 61 -14.19 12.56 -41.95
C GLY A 61 -12.90 12.59 -41.07
N ARG A 62 -12.82 13.50 -40.10
CA ARG A 62 -11.71 13.65 -39.16
C ARG A 62 -12.20 13.65 -37.73
N HIS A 63 -11.42 13.05 -36.82
CA HIS A 63 -11.81 12.89 -35.41
C HIS A 63 -11.62 14.14 -34.53
N ALA A 64 -11.14 15.24 -35.11
CA ALA A 64 -10.88 16.46 -34.36
C ALA A 64 -10.95 17.71 -35.29
N LYS A 65 -11.08 18.89 -34.67
CA LYS A 65 -10.86 20.20 -35.30
C LYS A 65 -9.65 20.88 -34.65
N LEU A 66 -8.85 21.57 -35.44
CA LEU A 66 -7.70 22.34 -34.99
C LEU A 66 -7.85 23.81 -35.36
N THR A 67 -7.69 24.70 -34.36
CA THR A 67 -7.72 26.16 -34.53
C THR A 67 -6.50 26.82 -33.91
N GLY A 68 -6.02 27.90 -34.51
CA GLY A 68 -4.92 28.70 -33.94
C GLY A 68 -5.44 29.76 -32.99
N MET A 69 -4.62 30.14 -32.02
CA MET A 69 -4.91 31.23 -31.08
C MET A 69 -4.28 32.56 -31.51
N SER A 70 -4.95 33.66 -31.10
CA SER A 70 -4.40 35.03 -31.21
C SER A 70 -3.87 35.37 -32.61
N GLY A 71 -4.65 35.13 -33.65
CA GLY A 71 -4.29 35.42 -35.04
C GLY A 71 -3.35 34.40 -35.70
N VAL A 72 -3.03 33.29 -35.01
CA VAL A 72 -2.24 32.19 -35.59
C VAL A 72 -3.16 31.36 -36.50
N THR A 73 -2.76 31.14 -37.75
CA THR A 73 -3.46 30.20 -38.65
C THR A 73 -2.99 28.78 -38.37
N ALA A 74 -3.91 27.91 -37.98
CA ALA A 74 -3.62 26.48 -37.81
C ALA A 74 -3.42 25.77 -39.15
N PRO A 75 -2.46 24.86 -39.30
CA PRO A 75 -2.39 23.99 -40.48
C PRO A 75 -3.62 23.10 -40.55
N ALA A 76 -4.12 22.90 -41.79
CA ALA A 76 -5.23 21.98 -42.01
C ALA A 76 -4.88 20.53 -41.62
N ILE A 77 -5.82 19.82 -41.04
CA ILE A 77 -5.67 18.38 -40.77
C ILE A 77 -5.70 17.60 -42.10
N LYS A 78 -4.66 16.80 -42.33
CA LYS A 78 -4.53 15.90 -43.48
C LYS A 78 -5.35 14.64 -43.26
N SER A 79 -5.10 13.93 -42.17
CA SER A 79 -5.77 12.68 -41.79
C SER A 79 -5.75 12.49 -40.28
N THR A 80 -6.66 11.65 -39.79
CA THR A 80 -6.68 11.22 -38.39
C THR A 80 -7.02 9.76 -38.31
N TRP A 81 -6.44 9.03 -37.34
CA TRP A 81 -6.77 7.63 -37.06
C TRP A 81 -6.51 7.29 -35.61
N LEU A 82 -7.16 6.25 -35.12
CA LEU A 82 -6.92 5.67 -33.80
C LEU A 82 -5.91 4.55 -33.93
N GLN A 83 -4.82 4.64 -33.16
CA GLN A 83 -3.79 3.60 -33.05
C GLN A 83 -4.00 2.87 -31.72
N THR A 84 -4.73 1.78 -31.76
CA THR A 84 -5.21 1.05 -30.58
C THR A 84 -4.06 0.52 -29.72
N GLN A 85 -2.98 0.04 -30.33
CA GLN A 85 -1.84 -0.56 -29.61
C GLN A 85 -1.15 0.44 -28.66
N THR A 86 -1.01 1.70 -29.07
CA THR A 86 -0.42 2.77 -28.28
C THR A 86 -1.46 3.67 -27.60
N GLN A 87 -2.75 3.44 -27.88
CA GLN A 87 -3.88 4.22 -27.38
C GLN A 87 -3.82 5.70 -27.80
N TYR A 88 -3.37 5.98 -29.03
CA TYR A 88 -3.30 7.33 -29.58
C TYR A 88 -4.42 7.64 -30.55
N LEU A 89 -4.97 8.85 -30.45
CA LEU A 89 -5.51 9.58 -31.57
C LEU A 89 -4.35 10.27 -32.29
N VAL A 90 -4.05 9.84 -33.51
CA VAL A 90 -2.99 10.40 -34.36
C VAL A 90 -3.61 11.42 -35.30
N ILE A 91 -3.05 12.64 -35.34
CA ILE A 91 -3.51 13.74 -36.20
C ILE A 91 -2.33 14.20 -37.05
N GLN A 92 -2.37 13.88 -38.33
CA GLN A 92 -1.39 14.32 -39.31
C GLN A 92 -1.86 15.63 -39.94
N LEU A 93 -0.98 16.62 -39.95
CA LEU A 93 -1.25 17.95 -40.51
C LEU A 93 -0.70 18.11 -41.94
N LYS A 94 -1.26 19.03 -42.73
CA LYS A 94 -0.73 19.40 -44.06
C LYS A 94 0.46 20.36 -43.98
N GLY A 95 0.69 20.96 -42.84
CA GLY A 95 1.81 21.87 -42.57
C GLY A 95 2.26 21.72 -41.13
N LYS A 96 3.33 22.38 -40.74
CA LYS A 96 3.96 22.27 -39.42
C LYS A 96 3.39 23.31 -38.45
N LEU A 97 3.18 22.93 -37.19
CA LEU A 97 2.99 23.84 -36.07
C LEU A 97 4.26 24.65 -35.80
N ASN A 98 4.13 25.90 -35.42
CA ASN A 98 5.25 26.80 -35.17
C ASN A 98 5.60 26.85 -33.68
N PRO A 99 6.88 26.68 -33.30
CA PRO A 99 7.32 26.80 -31.91
C PRO A 99 6.91 28.12 -31.27
N GLY A 100 6.49 28.06 -29.99
CA GLY A 100 6.00 29.20 -29.23
C GLY A 100 4.57 29.66 -29.58
N LYS A 101 3.89 28.99 -30.53
CA LYS A 101 2.50 29.28 -30.87
C LYS A 101 1.55 28.29 -30.22
N SER A 102 0.35 28.76 -29.90
CA SER A 102 -0.67 27.98 -29.22
C SER A 102 -1.87 27.67 -30.13
N TYR A 103 -2.46 26.52 -29.90
CA TYR A 103 -3.53 25.95 -30.70
C TYR A 103 -4.58 25.30 -29.82
N TRP A 104 -5.83 25.27 -30.29
CA TRP A 104 -6.94 24.51 -29.71
C TRP A 104 -7.24 23.28 -30.53
N LEU A 105 -7.30 22.14 -29.86
CA LEU A 105 -7.77 20.86 -30.42
C LEU A 105 -9.14 20.54 -29.82
N HIS A 106 -10.15 20.49 -30.64
CA HIS A 106 -11.52 20.18 -30.28
C HIS A 106 -11.86 18.72 -30.62
N THR A 107 -12.48 18.00 -29.69
CA THR A 107 -12.98 16.63 -29.86
C THR A 107 -14.33 16.48 -29.18
N GLU A 108 -15.22 15.70 -29.81
CA GLU A 108 -16.49 15.25 -29.24
C GLU A 108 -16.51 13.74 -29.26
N PHE A 109 -17.06 13.12 -28.21
CA PHE A 109 -16.97 11.67 -28.04
C PHE A 109 -18.11 11.09 -27.21
N THR A 110 -18.30 9.78 -27.37
CA THR A 110 -19.14 8.95 -26.51
C THR A 110 -18.27 7.84 -25.93
N GLY A 111 -18.39 7.59 -24.65
CA GLY A 111 -17.74 6.47 -23.94
C GLY A 111 -18.77 5.59 -23.25
N GLU A 112 -18.41 4.34 -23.01
CA GLU A 112 -19.17 3.45 -22.13
C GLU A 112 -18.91 3.84 -20.68
N LEU A 113 -19.96 4.02 -19.87
CA LEU A 113 -19.86 4.11 -18.41
C LEU A 113 -19.85 2.68 -17.86
N ALA A 114 -18.69 2.01 -18.04
CA ALA A 114 -18.50 0.61 -17.70
C ALA A 114 -18.45 0.39 -16.18
N ASP A 115 -18.45 -0.87 -15.74
CA ASP A 115 -18.26 -1.28 -14.34
C ASP A 115 -16.84 -1.86 -14.10
N ASP A 116 -15.85 -1.38 -14.88
CA ASP A 116 -14.49 -1.93 -14.90
C ASP A 116 -13.54 -1.26 -13.89
N LEU A 117 -14.01 -0.29 -13.11
CA LEU A 117 -13.28 0.41 -12.05
C LEU A 117 -12.11 1.27 -12.57
N GLU A 118 -12.16 1.70 -13.84
CA GLU A 118 -11.12 2.43 -14.53
C GLU A 118 -11.68 3.59 -15.35
N GLY A 119 -10.98 4.73 -15.36
CA GLY A 119 -11.41 5.92 -16.10
C GLY A 119 -12.68 6.52 -15.49
N PHE A 120 -13.67 6.80 -16.30
CA PHE A 120 -15.00 7.24 -15.85
C PHE A 120 -15.95 6.05 -15.92
N TYR A 121 -16.36 5.54 -14.76
CA TYR A 121 -17.08 4.27 -14.62
C TYR A 121 -18.29 4.39 -13.71
N ARG A 122 -19.19 3.41 -13.74
CA ARG A 122 -20.33 3.33 -12.84
C ARG A 122 -20.05 2.41 -11.66
N SER A 123 -20.61 2.79 -10.52
CA SER A 123 -20.69 1.94 -9.32
C SER A 123 -22.17 1.75 -8.96
N GLU A 124 -22.49 0.57 -8.44
CA GLU A 124 -23.85 0.17 -8.11
C GLU A 124 -23.91 -0.26 -6.63
N TYR A 125 -24.97 0.13 -5.94
CA TYR A 125 -25.20 -0.28 -4.57
C TYR A 125 -26.69 -0.42 -4.25
N MET A 126 -27.00 -1.17 -3.20
CA MET A 126 -28.37 -1.33 -2.71
C MET A 126 -28.56 -0.45 -1.47
N GLU A 127 -29.61 0.35 -1.44
CA GLU A 127 -30.04 1.13 -0.29
C GLU A 127 -31.56 1.09 -0.20
N ASP A 128 -32.10 0.75 0.96
CA ASP A 128 -33.53 0.61 1.22
C ASP A 128 -34.31 -0.32 0.24
N GLY A 129 -33.59 -1.32 -0.29
CA GLY A 129 -34.16 -2.28 -1.26
C GLY A 129 -34.14 -1.80 -2.71
N GLU A 130 -33.65 -0.59 -2.97
CA GLU A 130 -33.50 -0.04 -4.31
C GLU A 130 -32.06 -0.11 -4.79
N LYS A 131 -31.87 -0.43 -6.08
CA LYS A 131 -30.58 -0.39 -6.75
C LYS A 131 -30.29 1.05 -7.18
N LYS A 132 -29.18 1.59 -6.68
CA LYS A 132 -28.71 2.93 -7.03
C LYS A 132 -27.44 2.86 -7.86
N ILE A 133 -27.29 3.81 -8.77
CA ILE A 133 -26.18 3.91 -9.72
C ILE A 133 -25.55 5.29 -9.58
N ILE A 134 -24.25 5.33 -9.53
CA ILE A 134 -23.44 6.55 -9.46
C ILE A 134 -22.35 6.49 -10.53
N ALA A 135 -21.85 7.65 -10.97
CA ALA A 135 -20.71 7.76 -11.87
C ALA A 135 -19.50 8.34 -11.12
N ILE A 136 -18.36 7.68 -11.23
CA ILE A 136 -17.15 7.99 -10.48
C ILE A 136 -15.90 7.76 -11.33
N THR A 137 -14.75 8.26 -10.87
CA THR A 137 -13.51 8.15 -11.64
C THR A 137 -12.38 7.45 -10.90
N GLN A 138 -11.50 6.78 -11.69
CA GLN A 138 -10.17 6.36 -11.31
C GLN A 138 -9.23 6.56 -12.50
N MET A 139 -8.42 7.63 -12.46
CA MET A 139 -7.59 8.02 -13.60
C MET A 139 -6.15 7.50 -13.53
N GLN A 140 -5.61 7.28 -12.35
CA GLN A 140 -4.26 6.72 -12.16
C GLN A 140 -4.22 5.23 -12.57
N ALA A 141 -3.20 4.80 -13.33
CA ALA A 141 -2.07 5.57 -13.80
C ALA A 141 -2.32 6.16 -15.21
N THR A 142 -3.02 5.45 -16.10
CA THR A 142 -3.18 5.76 -17.54
C THR A 142 -4.62 5.67 -17.98
N TYR A 143 -5.58 6.02 -17.12
CA TYR A 143 -7.01 5.86 -17.40
C TYR A 143 -7.73 7.17 -17.67
N ALA A 144 -7.10 8.34 -17.54
CA ALA A 144 -7.70 9.60 -17.96
C ALA A 144 -8.07 9.58 -19.45
N ARG A 145 -7.27 8.90 -20.29
CA ARG A 145 -7.52 8.65 -21.71
C ARG A 145 -8.78 7.85 -22.02
N LYS A 146 -9.37 7.17 -21.02
CA LYS A 146 -10.67 6.48 -21.14
C LYS A 146 -11.85 7.41 -20.87
N ALA A 147 -11.60 8.57 -20.24
CA ALA A 147 -12.63 9.55 -19.89
C ALA A 147 -12.68 10.71 -20.89
N PHE A 148 -11.54 11.15 -21.40
CA PHE A 148 -11.42 12.21 -22.41
C PHE A 148 -10.07 12.14 -23.14
N PRO A 149 -9.98 12.60 -24.41
CA PRO A 149 -8.68 12.68 -25.08
C PRO A 149 -7.74 13.66 -24.37
N CYS A 150 -6.51 13.21 -24.01
CA CYS A 150 -5.57 14.01 -23.23
C CYS A 150 -4.11 13.60 -23.46
N PHE A 151 -3.18 14.51 -23.09
CA PHE A 151 -1.76 14.20 -22.97
C PHE A 151 -1.51 13.52 -21.62
N ASP A 152 -1.74 12.22 -21.60
CA ASP A 152 -1.87 11.41 -20.37
C ASP A 152 -0.51 10.94 -19.86
N GLU A 153 0.37 11.89 -19.51
CA GLU A 153 1.63 11.67 -18.83
C GLU A 153 1.76 12.59 -17.60
N PRO A 154 2.33 12.15 -16.49
CA PRO A 154 2.36 12.92 -15.23
C PRO A 154 2.99 14.31 -15.36
N ALA A 155 4.03 14.46 -16.19
CA ALA A 155 4.71 15.73 -16.41
C ALA A 155 3.92 16.72 -17.28
N MET A 156 2.90 16.26 -17.99
CA MET A 156 2.07 17.07 -18.91
C MET A 156 0.95 17.78 -18.13
N LYS A 157 1.33 18.57 -17.11
CA LYS A 157 0.38 19.32 -16.27
C LYS A 157 -0.33 20.43 -17.04
N ALA A 158 -1.60 20.63 -16.73
CA ALA A 158 -2.44 21.70 -17.25
C ALA A 158 -3.48 22.15 -16.23
N VAL A 159 -4.20 23.22 -16.54
CA VAL A 159 -5.39 23.68 -15.82
C VAL A 159 -6.63 23.05 -16.45
N PHE A 160 -7.53 22.55 -15.61
CA PHE A 160 -8.78 21.92 -16.07
C PHE A 160 -9.99 22.78 -15.70
N ASN A 161 -10.78 23.14 -16.69
CA ASN A 161 -12.09 23.78 -16.56
C ASN A 161 -13.15 22.70 -16.80
N ILE A 162 -13.89 22.35 -15.75
CA ILE A 162 -14.76 21.17 -15.75
C ILE A 162 -16.22 21.59 -15.66
N ILE A 163 -17.04 20.97 -16.46
CA ILE A 163 -18.50 21.07 -16.44
C ILE A 163 -19.08 19.66 -16.45
N LEU A 164 -19.96 19.37 -15.51
CA LEU A 164 -20.71 18.12 -15.44
C LEU A 164 -22.19 18.37 -15.65
N ILE A 165 -22.81 17.58 -16.50
CA ILE A 165 -24.26 17.55 -16.69
C ILE A 165 -24.79 16.29 -16.05
N HIS A 166 -25.78 16.38 -15.20
CA HIS A 166 -26.29 15.25 -14.42
C HIS A 166 -27.78 15.38 -14.13
N ASP A 167 -28.43 14.28 -13.73
CA ASP A 167 -29.85 14.25 -13.38
C ASP A 167 -30.13 15.15 -12.18
N ARG A 168 -31.35 15.75 -12.19
CA ARG A 168 -31.84 16.52 -11.04
C ARG A 168 -31.93 15.62 -9.80
N GLY A 169 -31.49 16.13 -8.68
CA GLY A 169 -31.44 15.37 -7.41
C GLY A 169 -30.12 14.61 -7.18
N MET A 170 -29.24 14.59 -8.19
CA MET A 170 -27.84 14.14 -7.99
C MET A 170 -26.94 15.34 -7.68
N THR A 171 -25.84 15.06 -6.99
CA THR A 171 -24.76 16.00 -6.70
C THR A 171 -23.54 15.66 -7.56
N ALA A 172 -22.96 16.70 -8.18
CA ALA A 172 -21.71 16.57 -8.91
C ALA A 172 -20.55 17.14 -8.07
N LEU A 173 -19.44 16.40 -7.98
CA LEU A 173 -18.20 16.82 -7.33
C LEU A 173 -17.04 16.70 -8.31
N SER A 174 -16.05 17.61 -8.17
CA SER A 174 -14.80 17.56 -8.91
C SER A 174 -13.62 18.04 -8.04
N ASN A 175 -12.45 18.19 -8.63
CA ASN A 175 -11.23 18.63 -7.93
C ASN A 175 -11.40 20.00 -7.26
N SER A 176 -12.01 20.96 -7.96
CA SER A 176 -12.26 22.30 -7.46
C SER A 176 -13.68 22.47 -6.96
N GLN A 177 -13.94 23.57 -6.28
CA GLN A 177 -15.26 23.90 -5.75
C GLN A 177 -16.25 24.24 -6.88
N GLU A 178 -17.51 23.88 -6.66
CA GLU A 178 -18.62 24.28 -7.52
C GLU A 178 -18.89 25.78 -7.45
N ILE A 179 -19.01 26.44 -8.60
CA ILE A 179 -19.32 27.88 -8.68
C ILE A 179 -20.76 28.15 -9.18
N LYS A 180 -21.33 27.26 -9.95
CA LYS A 180 -22.64 27.49 -10.54
C LYS A 180 -23.34 26.22 -10.95
N ASP A 181 -24.58 26.08 -10.47
CA ASP A 181 -25.57 25.12 -10.94
C ASP A 181 -26.60 25.80 -11.80
N VAL A 182 -26.83 25.28 -12.99
CA VAL A 182 -27.87 25.77 -13.91
C VAL A 182 -28.78 24.62 -14.26
N ILE A 183 -30.07 24.75 -13.89
CA ILE A 183 -31.12 23.84 -14.30
C ILE A 183 -31.42 24.11 -15.78
N ILE A 184 -31.45 23.07 -16.60
CA ILE A 184 -31.82 23.16 -18.00
C ILE A 184 -33.33 22.92 -18.09
N ASP A 185 -34.11 23.96 -18.37
CA ASP A 185 -35.57 23.93 -18.26
C ASP A 185 -36.25 22.93 -19.22
N GLU A 186 -35.65 22.65 -20.36
CA GLU A 186 -36.18 21.74 -21.38
C GLU A 186 -35.82 20.25 -21.09
N MET A 187 -34.95 19.97 -20.11
CA MET A 187 -34.48 18.62 -19.75
C MET A 187 -34.41 18.44 -18.24
N PRO A 188 -34.63 17.21 -17.71
CA PRO A 188 -34.58 16.96 -16.27
C PRO A 188 -33.12 16.89 -15.72
N VAL A 189 -32.26 17.82 -16.13
CA VAL A 189 -30.82 17.82 -15.78
C VAL A 189 -30.36 19.15 -15.21
N THR A 190 -29.25 19.08 -14.47
CA THR A 190 -28.50 20.21 -13.94
C THR A 190 -27.14 20.25 -14.61
N ARG A 191 -26.65 21.45 -14.91
CA ARG A 191 -25.28 21.70 -15.37
C ARG A 191 -24.49 22.35 -14.26
N THR A 192 -23.55 21.62 -13.66
CA THR A 192 -22.64 22.12 -12.62
C THR A 192 -21.32 22.55 -13.23
N THR A 193 -20.89 23.77 -12.94
CA THR A 193 -19.61 24.36 -13.37
C THR A 193 -18.70 24.52 -12.17
N PHE A 194 -17.45 24.09 -12.30
CA PHE A 194 -16.44 24.17 -11.25
C PHE A 194 -15.43 25.28 -11.49
N GLU A 195 -14.78 25.75 -10.41
CA GLU A 195 -13.62 26.64 -10.53
C GLU A 195 -12.50 25.97 -11.34
N PRO A 196 -11.68 26.75 -12.07
CA PRO A 196 -10.48 26.22 -12.70
C PRO A 196 -9.59 25.53 -11.66
N THR A 197 -9.02 24.38 -12.03
CA THR A 197 -8.10 23.69 -11.13
C THR A 197 -6.76 24.43 -11.00
N ALA A 198 -5.99 24.10 -9.99
CA ALA A 198 -4.54 24.32 -10.02
C ALA A 198 -3.93 23.59 -11.24
N ARG A 199 -2.71 23.97 -11.65
CA ARG A 199 -1.98 23.26 -12.71
C ARG A 199 -1.57 21.88 -12.20
N MET A 200 -2.17 20.81 -12.75
CA MET A 200 -2.04 19.45 -12.25
C MET A 200 -1.97 18.41 -13.38
N SER A 201 -1.61 17.19 -13.00
CA SER A 201 -1.53 16.04 -13.91
C SER A 201 -2.89 15.44 -14.21
N THR A 202 -3.05 14.83 -15.39
CA THR A 202 -4.29 14.17 -15.83
C THR A 202 -4.73 13.04 -14.87
N TYR A 203 -3.80 12.29 -14.30
CA TYR A 203 -4.13 11.16 -13.42
C TYR A 203 -4.78 11.56 -12.09
N LEU A 204 -4.76 12.86 -11.74
CA LEU A 204 -5.38 13.44 -10.55
C LEU A 204 -6.77 14.04 -10.81
N VAL A 205 -7.22 14.08 -12.05
CA VAL A 205 -8.56 14.57 -12.40
C VAL A 205 -9.62 13.61 -11.89
N ALA A 206 -10.65 14.14 -11.24
CA ALA A 206 -11.70 13.31 -10.65
C ALA A 206 -13.09 13.92 -10.79
N PHE A 207 -14.09 13.04 -10.97
CA PHE A 207 -15.51 13.37 -11.00
C PHE A 207 -16.30 12.37 -10.15
N VAL A 208 -17.32 12.86 -9.46
CA VAL A 208 -18.32 12.04 -8.76
C VAL A 208 -19.68 12.62 -9.05
N VAL A 209 -20.60 11.81 -9.58
CA VAL A 209 -22.02 12.14 -9.71
C VAL A 209 -22.80 11.11 -8.92
N SER A 210 -23.43 11.52 -7.83
CA SER A 210 -24.06 10.62 -6.86
C SER A 210 -25.22 11.28 -6.12
N ASP A 211 -26.00 10.47 -5.40
CA ASP A 211 -27.02 10.89 -4.44
C ASP A 211 -26.50 10.88 -2.99
N PHE A 212 -25.19 10.97 -2.81
CA PHE A 212 -24.53 10.93 -1.51
C PHE A 212 -24.87 12.12 -0.61
N SER A 213 -24.80 11.90 0.69
CA SER A 213 -24.84 12.94 1.70
C SER A 213 -23.43 13.18 2.27
N TYR A 214 -23.26 14.24 3.02
CA TYR A 214 -21.98 14.58 3.65
C TYR A 214 -22.15 15.15 5.05
N ILE A 215 -21.04 15.07 5.79
CA ILE A 215 -20.78 15.86 7.00
C ILE A 215 -19.56 16.75 6.73
N ASN A 216 -19.48 17.90 7.39
CA ASN A 216 -18.41 18.85 7.12
C ASN A 216 -17.90 19.55 8.37
N ASN A 217 -16.72 20.14 8.22
CA ASN A 217 -16.08 21.05 9.13
C ASN A 217 -15.24 22.06 8.33
N GLU A 218 -14.80 23.15 8.98
CA GLU A 218 -13.81 24.05 8.40
C GLU A 218 -12.55 24.03 9.28
N ASP A 219 -11.38 24.06 8.63
CA ASP A 219 -10.13 24.19 9.34
C ASP A 219 -9.89 25.65 9.77
N LYS A 220 -8.80 25.90 10.52
CA LYS A 220 -8.43 27.24 10.99
C LYS A 220 -8.04 28.21 9.86
N ALA A 221 -7.67 27.68 8.69
CA ALA A 221 -7.33 28.44 7.50
C ALA A 221 -8.53 28.72 6.60
N GLY A 222 -9.72 28.19 6.93
CA GLY A 222 -10.95 28.30 6.15
C GLY A 222 -11.08 27.26 5.02
N VAL A 223 -10.32 26.18 5.07
CA VAL A 223 -10.47 25.06 4.14
C VAL A 223 -11.72 24.26 4.51
N LEU A 224 -12.66 24.14 3.57
CA LEU A 224 -13.86 23.33 3.75
C LEU A 224 -13.52 21.84 3.64
N VAL A 225 -13.70 21.08 4.72
CA VAL A 225 -13.53 19.64 4.77
C VAL A 225 -14.89 18.96 4.75
N ARG A 226 -15.13 18.07 3.77
CA ARG A 226 -16.38 17.29 3.65
C ARG A 226 -16.08 15.80 3.53
N ILE A 227 -16.83 14.98 4.29
CA ILE A 227 -16.82 13.51 4.16
C ILE A 227 -18.13 13.08 3.54
N TRP A 228 -18.03 12.51 2.34
CA TRP A 228 -19.16 12.07 1.51
C TRP A 228 -19.30 10.55 1.52
N ALA A 229 -20.50 10.06 1.66
CA ALA A 229 -20.81 8.63 1.56
C ALA A 229 -22.28 8.40 1.22
N ARG A 230 -22.67 7.14 1.06
CA ARG A 230 -24.07 6.74 0.98
C ARG A 230 -24.83 7.36 2.14
N LYS A 231 -26.06 7.84 1.85
CA LYS A 231 -26.87 8.57 2.83
C LYS A 231 -26.99 7.84 4.16
N LYS A 232 -27.30 6.55 4.13
CA LYS A 232 -27.41 5.74 5.35
C LYS A 232 -26.11 5.69 6.15
N ALA A 233 -24.97 5.62 5.51
CA ALA A 233 -23.68 5.59 6.21
C ALA A 233 -23.40 6.92 6.93
N ILE A 234 -23.76 8.04 6.34
CA ILE A 234 -23.66 9.37 6.95
C ILE A 234 -24.65 9.50 8.13
N ASP A 235 -25.91 9.12 7.92
CA ASP A 235 -26.96 9.16 8.95
C ASP A 235 -26.60 8.27 10.16
N ASP A 236 -25.91 7.14 9.94
CA ASP A 236 -25.40 6.23 10.98
C ASP A 236 -24.10 6.75 11.66
N GLY A 237 -23.56 7.92 11.29
CA GLY A 237 -22.37 8.53 11.90
C GLY A 237 -21.04 7.85 11.48
N GLN A 238 -21.02 7.06 10.41
CA GLN A 238 -19.82 6.30 10.01
C GLN A 238 -18.69 7.21 9.47
N GLY A 239 -18.97 8.45 9.08
CA GLY A 239 -18.00 9.44 8.64
C GLY A 239 -17.33 10.24 9.75
N ASP A 240 -17.88 10.23 10.98
CA ASP A 240 -17.47 11.13 12.07
C ASP A 240 -15.98 10.98 12.42
N TYR A 241 -15.48 9.77 12.45
CA TYR A 241 -14.07 9.54 12.76
C TYR A 241 -13.14 10.14 11.71
N ALA A 242 -13.40 9.90 10.44
CA ALA A 242 -12.61 10.48 9.35
C ALA A 242 -12.62 12.00 9.40
N LEU A 243 -13.78 12.62 9.63
CA LEU A 243 -13.89 14.08 9.80
C LEU A 243 -13.05 14.58 10.98
N SER A 244 -13.08 13.88 12.11
CA SER A 244 -12.39 14.30 13.34
C SER A 244 -10.85 14.28 13.21
N ILE A 245 -10.28 13.44 12.33
CA ILE A 245 -8.83 13.32 12.15
C ILE A 245 -8.30 14.10 10.95
N THR A 246 -9.13 14.44 9.97
CA THR A 246 -8.69 15.08 8.71
C THR A 246 -8.08 16.45 8.98
N GLN A 247 -8.77 17.29 9.72
CA GLN A 247 -8.29 18.64 10.02
C GLN A 247 -6.95 18.63 10.79
N PRO A 248 -6.79 17.87 11.91
CA PRO A 248 -5.50 17.79 12.60
C PRO A 248 -4.35 17.30 11.71
N ILE A 249 -4.62 16.37 10.79
CA ILE A 249 -3.60 15.86 9.87
C ILE A 249 -3.22 16.92 8.83
N LEU A 250 -4.17 17.64 8.26
CA LEU A 250 -3.89 18.74 7.33
C LEU A 250 -3.04 19.83 7.99
N GLU A 251 -3.44 20.32 9.17
CA GLU A 251 -2.70 21.32 9.94
C GLU A 251 -1.27 20.83 10.28
N PHE A 252 -1.13 19.54 10.60
CA PHE A 252 0.17 18.94 10.83
C PHE A 252 1.07 19.01 9.57
N PHE A 253 0.55 18.62 8.41
CA PHE A 253 1.35 18.64 7.16
C PHE A 253 1.66 20.07 6.70
N GLU A 254 0.74 21.01 6.84
CA GLU A 254 1.03 22.43 6.60
C GLU A 254 2.22 22.94 7.43
N SER A 255 2.22 22.62 8.72
CA SER A 255 3.32 22.95 9.62
C SER A 255 4.60 22.20 9.29
N TYR A 256 4.51 20.90 9.02
CA TYR A 256 5.65 20.02 8.75
C TYR A 256 6.39 20.41 7.47
N TYR A 257 5.63 20.75 6.43
CA TYR A 257 6.17 21.19 5.15
C TYR A 257 6.38 22.71 5.06
N ASN A 258 5.91 23.47 6.03
CA ASN A 258 5.90 24.94 6.01
C ASN A 258 5.30 25.50 4.71
N THR A 259 4.22 24.89 4.26
CA THR A 259 3.52 25.20 2.99
C THR A 259 2.04 24.93 3.19
N SER A 260 1.20 25.95 3.01
CA SER A 260 -0.25 25.84 3.17
C SER A 260 -0.87 24.87 2.15
N TYR A 261 -1.98 24.27 2.52
CA TYR A 261 -2.82 23.51 1.60
C TYR A 261 -3.35 24.45 0.51
N PRO A 262 -3.14 24.15 -0.77
CA PRO A 262 -3.31 25.18 -1.82
C PRO A 262 -4.76 25.33 -2.33
N LEU A 263 -5.71 24.52 -1.86
CA LEU A 263 -7.09 24.50 -2.34
C LEU A 263 -8.06 25.03 -1.28
N SER A 264 -9.24 25.49 -1.70
CA SER A 264 -10.30 26.01 -0.82
C SER A 264 -11.08 24.92 -0.10
N LYS A 265 -11.02 23.66 -0.59
CA LYS A 265 -11.77 22.53 -0.05
C LYS A 265 -10.98 21.22 -0.11
N SER A 266 -11.36 20.27 0.76
CA SER A 266 -10.89 18.89 0.76
C SER A 266 -12.10 17.97 0.90
N ASP A 267 -12.62 17.47 -0.22
CA ASP A 267 -13.65 16.45 -0.23
C ASP A 267 -13.02 15.07 -0.14
N GLN A 268 -13.61 14.21 0.68
CA GLN A 268 -13.21 12.81 0.86
C GLN A 268 -14.45 11.94 0.69
N VAL A 269 -14.41 11.02 -0.27
CA VAL A 269 -15.59 10.27 -0.70
C VAL A 269 -15.39 8.79 -0.50
N ALA A 270 -16.28 8.15 0.28
CA ALA A 270 -16.32 6.70 0.45
C ALA A 270 -17.14 6.06 -0.67
N LEU A 271 -16.49 5.26 -1.50
CA LEU A 271 -17.10 4.65 -2.69
C LEU A 271 -17.47 3.18 -2.45
N PRO A 272 -18.66 2.75 -2.91
CA PRO A 272 -19.08 1.35 -2.84
C PRO A 272 -18.18 0.41 -3.66
N ASP A 273 -17.77 0.82 -4.86
CA ASP A 273 -16.91 0.08 -5.76
C ASP A 273 -15.67 0.90 -6.12
N PHE A 274 -14.51 0.47 -5.67
CA PHE A 274 -13.23 1.12 -5.90
C PHE A 274 -12.08 0.12 -5.91
N ASN A 275 -11.21 0.18 -6.91
CA ASN A 275 -10.18 -0.84 -7.12
C ASN A 275 -9.05 -0.77 -6.06
N SER A 276 -8.50 0.42 -5.82
CA SER A 276 -7.45 0.67 -4.83
C SER A 276 -8.01 0.83 -3.41
N GLY A 277 -7.15 1.10 -2.43
CA GLY A 277 -7.59 1.47 -1.07
C GLY A 277 -8.16 2.89 -1.03
N ALA A 278 -7.45 3.81 -1.67
CA ALA A 278 -7.81 5.21 -1.86
C ALA A 278 -7.06 5.80 -3.06
N MET A 279 -7.31 7.08 -3.35
CA MET A 279 -6.67 7.84 -4.43
C MET A 279 -6.61 9.33 -4.08
N GLU A 280 -5.45 9.90 -4.22
CA GLU A 280 -5.09 11.27 -3.87
C GLU A 280 -5.61 12.35 -4.83
N ASN A 281 -6.69 12.17 -5.57
CA ASN A 281 -7.19 13.19 -6.50
C ASN A 281 -7.24 14.56 -5.82
N TRP A 282 -6.59 15.55 -6.40
CA TRP A 282 -6.38 16.84 -5.73
C TRP A 282 -7.69 17.54 -5.42
N GLY A 283 -8.01 17.67 -4.13
CA GLY A 283 -9.24 18.27 -3.63
C GLY A 283 -10.48 17.36 -3.61
N LEU A 284 -10.41 16.15 -4.19
CA LEU A 284 -11.50 15.16 -4.22
C LEU A 284 -10.92 13.75 -4.02
N VAL A 285 -10.49 13.46 -2.80
CA VAL A 285 -9.90 12.16 -2.44
C VAL A 285 -10.97 11.09 -2.40
N THR A 286 -10.71 9.97 -3.06
CA THR A 286 -11.65 8.85 -3.14
C THR A 286 -11.13 7.64 -2.37
N TYR A 287 -12.02 6.91 -1.71
CA TYR A 287 -11.70 5.81 -0.81
C TYR A 287 -12.63 4.62 -1.04
N ARG A 288 -12.12 3.42 -0.81
CA ARG A 288 -13.03 2.32 -0.44
C ARG A 288 -13.76 2.67 0.85
N GLU A 289 -15.01 2.26 1.00
CA GLU A 289 -15.77 2.45 2.24
C GLU A 289 -14.99 1.95 3.48
N THR A 290 -14.28 0.83 3.38
CA THR A 290 -13.47 0.25 4.46
C THR A 290 -12.24 1.07 4.86
N ALA A 291 -11.84 2.05 4.05
CA ALA A 291 -10.69 2.91 4.27
C ALA A 291 -11.06 4.32 4.79
N LEU A 292 -12.36 4.64 4.86
CA LEU A 292 -12.84 5.94 5.35
C LEU A 292 -13.93 5.82 6.44
N LEU A 293 -14.80 4.81 6.37
CA LEU A 293 -15.97 4.69 7.24
C LEU A 293 -15.69 3.81 8.47
N TYR A 294 -16.05 4.30 9.64
CA TYR A 294 -15.92 3.63 10.92
C TYR A 294 -17.25 3.56 11.66
N ASP A 295 -17.68 2.37 12.01
CA ASP A 295 -18.86 2.14 12.86
C ASP A 295 -18.41 1.62 14.23
N PRO A 296 -18.67 2.35 15.33
CA PRO A 296 -18.22 1.94 16.67
C PRO A 296 -18.77 0.60 17.15
N GLN A 297 -19.92 0.16 16.63
CA GLN A 297 -20.57 -1.09 17.04
C GLN A 297 -20.09 -2.31 16.27
N THR A 298 -19.53 -2.12 15.08
CA THR A 298 -19.15 -3.23 14.20
C THR A 298 -17.70 -3.20 13.76
N SER A 299 -17.06 -2.03 13.66
CA SER A 299 -15.67 -1.91 13.25
C SER A 299 -14.71 -2.25 14.39
N ALA A 300 -13.62 -2.93 14.09
CA ALA A 300 -12.54 -3.23 15.04
C ALA A 300 -11.57 -2.06 15.17
N ASN A 301 -10.75 -2.05 16.24
CA ASN A 301 -9.68 -1.06 16.42
C ASN A 301 -8.70 -1.00 15.23
N GLY A 302 -8.40 -2.15 14.62
CA GLY A 302 -7.57 -2.20 13.41
C GLY A 302 -8.20 -1.51 12.20
N ASN A 303 -9.54 -1.46 12.11
CA ASN A 303 -10.22 -0.67 11.08
C ASN A 303 -10.01 0.82 11.33
N LYS A 304 -10.14 1.26 12.59
CA LYS A 304 -9.90 2.65 12.99
C LYS A 304 -8.47 3.10 12.68
N GLN A 305 -7.49 2.27 13.02
CA GLN A 305 -6.08 2.52 12.70
C GLN A 305 -5.84 2.64 11.19
N ARG A 306 -6.42 1.73 10.39
CA ARG A 306 -6.29 1.78 8.93
C ARG A 306 -6.86 3.07 8.33
N ILE A 307 -8.01 3.54 8.84
CA ILE A 307 -8.59 4.81 8.37
C ILE A 307 -7.62 5.96 8.66
N ALA A 308 -7.07 6.03 9.88
CA ALA A 308 -6.11 7.08 10.24
C ALA A 308 -4.86 7.08 9.35
N THR A 309 -4.28 5.90 9.06
CA THR A 309 -3.10 5.80 8.19
C THR A 309 -3.43 6.14 6.75
N VAL A 310 -4.55 5.63 6.19
CA VAL A 310 -4.92 5.90 4.80
C VAL A 310 -5.29 7.37 4.59
N VAL A 311 -6.09 7.96 5.48
CA VAL A 311 -6.40 9.41 5.40
C VAL A 311 -5.12 10.23 5.46
N SER A 312 -4.18 9.88 6.36
CA SER A 312 -2.89 10.57 6.44
C SER A 312 -2.04 10.40 5.18
N HIS A 313 -2.05 9.21 4.57
CA HIS A 313 -1.37 8.91 3.31
C HIS A 313 -1.88 9.81 2.17
N GLU A 314 -3.19 9.82 1.94
CA GLU A 314 -3.80 10.59 0.85
C GLU A 314 -3.63 12.11 1.03
N LEU A 315 -3.69 12.59 2.29
CA LEU A 315 -3.45 14.00 2.57
C LEU A 315 -1.99 14.40 2.40
N ALA A 316 -1.04 13.51 2.70
CA ALA A 316 0.38 13.73 2.44
C ALA A 316 0.69 13.96 0.95
N HIS A 317 -0.01 13.24 0.09
CA HIS A 317 0.10 13.39 -1.37
C HIS A 317 -0.26 14.78 -1.88
N MET A 318 -1.04 15.58 -1.15
CA MET A 318 -1.39 16.94 -1.58
C MET A 318 -0.14 17.80 -1.86
N TRP A 319 0.95 17.52 -1.16
CA TRP A 319 2.27 18.12 -1.39
C TRP A 319 3.17 17.22 -2.25
N PHE A 320 3.36 15.94 -1.86
CA PHE A 320 4.21 14.98 -2.58
C PHE A 320 3.38 14.00 -3.43
N GLY A 321 3.26 14.32 -4.69
CA GLY A 321 2.43 13.69 -5.71
C GLY A 321 1.64 14.70 -6.51
N ASN A 322 1.00 15.66 -5.85
CA ASN A 322 0.11 16.64 -6.46
C ASN A 322 0.81 17.97 -6.74
N LEU A 323 1.25 18.69 -5.72
CA LEU A 323 1.99 19.95 -5.90
C LEU A 323 3.32 19.67 -6.60
N VAL A 324 4.13 18.78 -6.05
CA VAL A 324 5.33 18.24 -6.68
C VAL A 324 5.05 16.84 -7.18
N THR A 325 5.29 16.58 -8.46
CA THR A 325 4.91 15.34 -9.14
C THR A 325 6.11 14.70 -9.80
N LEU A 326 6.18 13.37 -9.81
CA LEU A 326 7.17 12.62 -10.59
C LEU A 326 7.13 12.99 -12.08
N LYS A 327 8.27 12.91 -12.76
CA LYS A 327 8.34 13.14 -14.21
C LYS A 327 7.77 11.98 -15.01
N TRP A 328 8.08 10.75 -14.57
CA TRP A 328 7.61 9.53 -15.18
C TRP A 328 7.43 8.41 -14.14
N TRP A 329 6.66 7.41 -14.46
CA TRP A 329 6.25 6.34 -13.57
C TRP A 329 7.40 5.46 -13.04
N ASN A 330 8.58 5.49 -13.68
CA ASN A 330 9.78 4.81 -13.18
C ASN A 330 10.24 5.30 -11.80
N ASP A 331 9.85 6.50 -11.40
CA ASP A 331 10.15 7.12 -10.12
C ASP A 331 8.92 7.21 -9.19
N LEU A 332 7.95 6.30 -9.34
CA LEU A 332 6.70 6.27 -8.55
C LEU A 332 6.95 6.30 -7.03
N TRP A 333 8.07 5.72 -6.58
CA TRP A 333 8.44 5.70 -5.16
C TRP A 333 8.57 7.10 -4.54
N LEU A 334 8.77 8.14 -5.35
CA LEU A 334 8.87 9.53 -4.90
C LEU A 334 7.51 10.07 -4.41
N ASN A 335 6.41 9.61 -5.00
CA ASN A 335 5.08 9.90 -4.52
C ASN A 335 4.74 8.93 -3.37
N GLU A 336 4.73 7.64 -3.67
CA GLU A 336 4.18 6.61 -2.79
C GLU A 336 5.07 6.32 -1.57
N GLY A 337 6.38 6.29 -1.74
CA GLY A 337 7.32 6.08 -0.64
C GLY A 337 7.31 7.24 0.35
N PHE A 338 7.20 8.49 -0.14
CA PHE A 338 7.04 9.66 0.73
C PHE A 338 5.73 9.59 1.51
N ALA A 339 4.61 9.42 0.83
CA ALA A 339 3.31 9.32 1.50
C ALA A 339 3.29 8.17 2.52
N SER A 340 3.84 6.99 2.17
CA SER A 340 3.93 5.84 3.07
C SER A 340 4.85 6.06 4.28
N TYR A 341 5.86 6.92 4.18
CA TYR A 341 6.66 7.28 5.35
C TYR A 341 5.93 8.27 6.24
N VAL A 342 5.43 9.37 5.66
CA VAL A 342 4.85 10.46 6.45
C VAL A 342 3.43 10.19 6.94
N GLU A 343 2.74 9.17 6.38
CA GLU A 343 1.44 8.73 6.89
C GLU A 343 1.50 8.38 8.37
N TYR A 344 2.60 7.77 8.82
CA TYR A 344 2.82 7.45 10.24
C TYR A 344 2.97 8.70 11.10
N LEU A 345 3.58 9.75 10.56
CA LEU A 345 3.76 11.02 11.27
C LEU A 345 2.43 11.75 11.47
N GLY A 346 1.62 11.85 10.40
CA GLY A 346 0.30 12.48 10.47
C GLY A 346 -0.69 11.68 11.33
N ALA A 347 -0.70 10.35 11.21
CA ALA A 347 -1.55 9.50 12.05
C ALA A 347 -1.13 9.53 13.53
N ASP A 348 0.18 9.58 13.84
CA ASP A 348 0.69 9.70 15.20
C ASP A 348 0.34 11.06 15.82
N HIS A 349 0.30 12.11 15.00
CA HIS A 349 -0.16 13.43 15.45
C HIS A 349 -1.64 13.43 15.82
N ALA A 350 -2.49 12.79 15.00
CA ALA A 350 -3.93 12.69 15.28
C ALA A 350 -4.24 11.75 16.46
N GLU A 351 -3.46 10.68 16.62
CA GLU A 351 -3.67 9.63 17.63
C GLU A 351 -2.39 9.33 18.42
N PRO A 352 -1.87 10.26 19.22
CA PRO A 352 -0.52 10.18 19.83
C PRO A 352 -0.35 9.05 20.86
N THR A 353 -1.45 8.43 21.30
CA THR A 353 -1.40 7.33 22.27
C THR A 353 -1.15 5.96 21.65
N TRP A 354 -1.16 5.85 20.30
CA TRP A 354 -1.07 4.57 19.62
C TRP A 354 0.36 4.13 19.33
N ASN A 355 1.36 5.00 19.44
CA ASN A 355 2.75 4.76 19.05
C ASN A 355 2.86 4.24 17.61
N ILE A 356 2.10 4.84 16.71
CA ILE A 356 1.93 4.31 15.36
C ILE A 356 3.22 4.43 14.53
N LYS A 357 4.10 5.37 14.83
CA LYS A 357 5.41 5.54 14.18
C LYS A 357 6.27 4.27 14.24
N ASP A 358 6.21 3.53 15.33
CA ASP A 358 6.98 2.30 15.49
C ASP A 358 6.46 1.16 14.59
N GLN A 359 5.23 1.25 14.13
CA GLN A 359 4.59 0.22 13.31
C GLN A 359 5.09 0.18 11.86
N ILE A 360 5.78 1.22 11.39
CA ILE A 360 6.46 1.22 10.08
C ILE A 360 7.42 0.03 9.94
N ILE A 361 8.01 -0.43 11.05
CA ILE A 361 8.92 -1.58 11.06
C ILE A 361 8.19 -2.86 10.65
N LEU A 362 6.97 -3.06 11.16
CA LEU A 362 6.16 -4.24 10.86
C LEU A 362 5.51 -4.17 9.48
N TYR A 363 4.90 -3.03 9.16
CA TYR A 363 4.00 -2.93 8.01
C TYR A 363 4.72 -2.53 6.72
N ASP A 364 5.89 -1.89 6.81
CA ASP A 364 6.68 -1.53 5.65
C ASP A 364 8.06 -2.19 5.63
N MET A 365 8.90 -2.00 6.63
CA MET A 365 10.27 -2.51 6.58
C MET A 365 10.33 -4.04 6.44
N GLN A 366 9.64 -4.79 7.31
CA GLN A 366 9.62 -6.26 7.23
C GLN A 366 8.92 -6.75 5.96
N ARG A 367 7.90 -6.04 5.50
CA ARG A 367 7.21 -6.34 4.24
C ARG A 367 8.13 -6.12 3.02
N ALA A 368 8.88 -5.03 3.01
CA ALA A 368 9.88 -4.75 1.97
C ALA A 368 10.98 -5.81 1.96
N PHE A 369 11.54 -6.16 3.11
CA PHE A 369 12.56 -7.19 3.24
C PHE A 369 12.15 -8.54 2.63
N ALA A 370 10.88 -8.92 2.76
CA ALA A 370 10.38 -10.19 2.23
C ALA A 370 10.40 -10.27 0.69
N VAL A 371 10.31 -9.14 0.01
CA VAL A 371 10.36 -9.03 -1.46
C VAL A 371 11.76 -8.68 -1.94
N ASP A 372 12.41 -7.74 -1.27
CA ASP A 372 13.72 -7.20 -1.67
C ASP A 372 14.90 -8.14 -1.35
N SER A 373 14.63 -9.27 -0.69
CA SER A 373 15.56 -10.38 -0.49
C SER A 373 15.56 -11.41 -1.64
N LEU A 374 14.78 -11.16 -2.70
CA LEU A 374 14.67 -12.01 -3.88
C LEU A 374 15.53 -11.45 -5.01
N THR A 375 16.09 -12.32 -5.86
CA THR A 375 16.80 -11.91 -7.08
C THR A 375 15.89 -11.26 -8.10
N SER A 376 14.59 -11.58 -8.05
CA SER A 376 13.53 -10.97 -8.84
C SER A 376 13.02 -9.62 -8.30
N SER A 377 13.71 -9.01 -7.33
CA SER A 377 13.46 -7.64 -6.92
C SER A 377 13.90 -6.62 -7.98
N HIS A 378 13.58 -5.36 -7.75
CA HIS A 378 14.00 -4.26 -8.62
C HIS A 378 14.45 -3.05 -7.79
N PRO A 379 15.25 -2.12 -8.36
CA PRO A 379 15.57 -0.85 -7.71
C PRO A 379 14.33 -0.02 -7.40
N LEU A 380 14.42 0.89 -6.45
CA LEU A 380 13.38 1.89 -6.19
C LEU A 380 13.11 2.73 -7.45
N SER A 381 14.17 3.28 -8.05
CA SER A 381 14.12 3.98 -9.32
C SER A 381 14.61 3.04 -10.42
N ARG A 382 13.72 2.69 -11.35
CA ARG A 382 14.07 1.94 -12.56
C ARG A 382 14.53 2.90 -13.67
N LYS A 383 15.14 2.36 -14.69
CA LYS A 383 15.45 3.17 -15.89
C LYS A 383 14.14 3.53 -16.60
N GLU A 384 14.08 4.75 -17.14
CA GLU A 384 12.86 5.27 -17.79
C GLU A 384 12.43 4.40 -18.97
N GLU A 385 13.40 3.88 -19.74
CA GLU A 385 13.18 2.97 -20.86
C GLU A 385 12.69 1.57 -20.48
N GLU A 386 12.72 1.21 -19.20
CA GLU A 386 12.17 -0.08 -18.70
C GLU A 386 10.68 0.01 -18.34
N VAL A 387 10.06 1.20 -18.41
CA VAL A 387 8.68 1.44 -17.95
C VAL A 387 7.93 2.21 -19.03
N ASN A 388 7.32 1.53 -19.99
CA ASN A 388 6.71 2.13 -21.17
C ASN A 388 5.22 1.81 -21.34
N THR A 389 4.83 0.56 -21.06
CA THR A 389 3.47 0.07 -21.27
C THR A 389 2.61 0.24 -20.01
N PRO A 390 1.27 0.30 -20.13
CA PRO A 390 0.38 0.32 -18.96
C PRO A 390 0.63 -0.81 -17.96
N ALA A 391 0.98 -2.02 -18.43
CA ALA A 391 1.28 -3.17 -17.58
C ALA A 391 2.59 -2.95 -16.79
N GLU A 392 3.66 -2.49 -17.44
CA GLU A 392 4.94 -2.15 -16.78
C GLU A 392 4.77 -1.00 -15.78
N ILE A 393 3.95 0.00 -16.11
CA ILE A 393 3.58 1.07 -15.18
C ILE A 393 2.84 0.50 -13.96
N SER A 394 1.88 -0.40 -14.17
CA SER A 394 1.14 -1.05 -13.10
C SER A 394 2.05 -1.88 -12.17
N GLU A 395 3.10 -2.51 -12.69
CA GLU A 395 4.09 -3.24 -11.88
C GLU A 395 4.90 -2.33 -10.95
N MET A 396 5.02 -1.03 -11.27
CA MET A 396 5.72 -0.07 -10.39
C MET A 396 4.98 0.15 -9.06
N PHE A 397 3.67 -0.04 -9.02
CA PHE A 397 2.89 0.04 -7.79
C PHE A 397 3.10 -1.23 -6.93
N SER A 398 4.28 -1.38 -6.42
CA SER A 398 4.77 -2.58 -5.76
C SER A 398 5.17 -2.31 -4.31
N THR A 399 5.38 -3.38 -3.54
CA THR A 399 5.95 -3.29 -2.19
C THR A 399 7.28 -2.53 -2.18
N ILE A 400 8.03 -2.53 -3.28
CA ILE A 400 9.28 -1.77 -3.37
C ILE A 400 8.99 -0.27 -3.40
N SER A 401 8.13 0.21 -4.27
CA SER A 401 7.82 1.65 -4.37
C SER A 401 7.25 2.20 -3.06
N TYR A 402 6.29 1.50 -2.44
CA TYR A 402 5.65 1.92 -1.20
C TYR A 402 6.52 1.64 0.03
N SER A 403 6.76 0.39 0.33
CA SER A 403 7.31 -0.04 1.62
C SER A 403 8.82 0.11 1.71
N LYS A 404 9.60 -0.24 0.66
CA LYS A 404 11.04 0.06 0.63
C LYS A 404 11.26 1.56 0.54
N GLY A 405 10.44 2.27 -0.26
CA GLY A 405 10.47 3.74 -0.34
C GLY A 405 10.35 4.38 1.04
N ALA A 406 9.32 4.00 1.80
CA ALA A 406 9.10 4.47 3.17
C ALA A 406 10.28 4.14 4.12
N ALA A 407 10.80 2.90 4.06
CA ALA A 407 11.89 2.44 4.91
C ALA A 407 13.22 3.18 4.64
N VAL A 408 13.51 3.44 3.36
CA VAL A 408 14.71 4.18 2.94
C VAL A 408 14.61 5.67 3.31
N LEU A 409 13.42 6.26 3.22
CA LEU A 409 13.18 7.64 3.67
C LEU A 409 13.24 7.77 5.19
N LYS A 410 12.71 6.76 5.92
CA LYS A 410 12.92 6.67 7.39
C LYS A 410 14.41 6.68 7.73
N MET A 411 15.21 5.86 7.06
CA MET A 411 16.67 5.83 7.27
C MET A 411 17.31 7.19 6.95
N LEU A 412 16.89 7.86 5.87
CA LEU A 412 17.36 9.21 5.53
C LEU A 412 17.04 10.22 6.64
N SER A 413 15.78 10.23 7.12
CA SER A 413 15.35 11.07 8.23
C SER A 413 16.14 10.78 9.52
N GLU A 414 16.46 9.51 9.77
CA GLU A 414 17.21 9.09 10.97
C GLU A 414 18.68 9.55 10.98
N PHE A 415 19.38 9.50 9.86
CA PHE A 415 20.79 9.95 9.85
C PHE A 415 20.93 11.47 9.64
N LEU A 416 19.93 12.14 9.05
CA LEU A 416 19.89 13.60 8.96
C LEU A 416 19.33 14.26 10.22
N THR A 417 18.55 13.58 11.00
CA THR A 417 17.58 14.00 12.02
C THR A 417 16.27 14.53 11.42
N GLU A 418 15.14 14.23 12.09
CA GLU A 418 13.81 14.61 11.60
C GLU A 418 13.66 16.14 11.31
N PRO A 419 14.15 17.08 12.16
CA PRO A 419 14.05 18.50 11.84
C PRO A 419 14.82 18.94 10.59
N VAL A 420 15.99 18.35 10.33
CA VAL A 420 16.78 18.64 9.13
C VAL A 420 16.09 18.06 7.90
N PHE A 421 15.56 16.86 8.00
CA PHE A 421 14.79 16.23 6.94
C PHE A 421 13.53 17.06 6.59
N ALA A 422 12.72 17.46 7.57
CA ALA A 422 11.52 18.28 7.37
C ALA A 422 11.86 19.63 6.73
N LYS A 423 12.95 20.29 7.18
CA LYS A 423 13.41 21.53 6.56
C LYS A 423 13.86 21.34 5.12
N GLY A 424 14.54 20.23 4.82
CA GLY A 424 14.92 19.88 3.44
C GLY A 424 13.68 19.73 2.54
N LEU A 425 12.61 19.10 3.03
CA LEU A 425 11.33 18.97 2.33
C LEU A 425 10.68 20.35 2.07
N SER A 426 10.64 21.21 3.10
CA SER A 426 10.09 22.58 2.97
C SER A 426 10.81 23.40 1.91
N VAL A 427 12.15 23.36 1.86
CA VAL A 427 12.93 24.06 0.84
C VAL A 427 12.70 23.47 -0.55
N SER A 428 12.60 22.15 -0.67
CA SER A 428 12.31 21.48 -1.93
C SER A 428 10.97 21.89 -2.52
N LEU A 429 9.93 21.99 -1.70
CA LEU A 429 8.61 22.46 -2.12
C LEU A 429 8.60 23.92 -2.58
N ALA A 430 9.46 24.76 -1.97
CA ALA A 430 9.53 26.20 -2.32
C ALA A 430 10.34 26.51 -3.59
N VAL A 431 11.32 25.66 -3.95
CA VAL A 431 12.32 25.99 -4.99
C VAL A 431 12.31 25.04 -6.17
N VAL A 432 11.83 23.78 -5.99
CA VAL A 432 12.11 22.71 -6.95
C VAL A 432 10.87 21.90 -7.30
N PHE A 433 10.61 21.80 -8.58
CA PHE A 433 9.60 20.91 -9.14
C PHE A 433 10.12 19.48 -9.41
N ASN A 434 11.30 19.09 -8.83
CA ASN A 434 11.96 17.83 -9.17
C ASN A 434 12.72 17.22 -7.99
N VAL A 435 12.36 16.01 -7.59
CA VAL A 435 12.92 15.29 -6.42
C VAL A 435 14.39 14.86 -6.62
N LYS A 436 14.87 14.70 -7.86
CA LYS A 436 16.33 14.52 -8.09
C LYS A 436 17.14 15.70 -7.53
N GLU A 437 16.58 16.86 -7.59
CA GLU A 437 17.17 18.09 -7.02
C GLU A 437 16.95 18.19 -5.50
N PHE A 438 15.89 17.56 -4.94
CA PHE A 438 15.74 17.41 -3.48
C PHE A 438 16.95 16.72 -2.84
N MET A 439 17.48 15.67 -3.48
CA MET A 439 18.68 15.01 -2.99
C MET A 439 19.96 15.86 -3.14
N GLN A 440 19.97 16.82 -4.06
CA GLN A 440 21.04 17.81 -4.17
C GLN A 440 20.87 18.97 -3.20
N LEU A 441 19.62 19.38 -2.90
CA LEU A 441 19.32 20.49 -1.98
C LEU A 441 19.38 20.12 -0.48
N SER A 442 19.31 18.83 -0.12
CA SER A 442 19.64 18.37 1.25
C SER A 442 21.09 18.69 1.65
N LEU A 443 21.86 19.33 0.75
CA LEU A 443 23.17 19.95 0.98
C LEU A 443 23.13 21.23 1.84
N TYR A 444 21.96 21.79 2.16
CA TYR A 444 21.86 22.78 3.23
C TYR A 444 22.03 22.08 4.58
N GLN A 445 23.27 21.66 4.81
CA GLN A 445 23.72 21.02 6.04
C GLN A 445 23.33 21.87 7.23
N ALA A 446 22.65 21.25 8.19
CA ALA A 446 22.55 21.85 9.51
C ALA A 446 23.99 22.20 9.99
N PRO A 447 24.22 23.40 10.52
CA PRO A 447 25.54 23.78 11.00
C PRO A 447 26.07 22.73 11.99
N GLY A 448 27.22 22.11 11.67
CA GLY A 448 27.86 21.08 12.52
C GLY A 448 27.63 19.63 12.13
N MET A 449 26.77 19.31 11.16
CA MET A 449 26.59 17.93 10.68
C MET A 449 27.69 17.55 9.69
N LYS A 450 28.48 16.52 10.00
CA LYS A 450 29.50 15.96 9.12
C LYS A 450 29.04 14.61 8.59
N LEU A 451 28.64 14.55 7.33
CA LEU A 451 28.42 13.28 6.64
C LEU A 451 29.71 12.80 5.97
N PRO A 452 29.96 11.50 5.88
CA PRO A 452 31.18 10.95 5.26
C PRO A 452 31.18 11.08 3.74
N ARG A 453 30.00 11.23 3.14
CA ARG A 453 29.72 11.43 1.72
C ARG A 453 28.53 12.35 1.55
N SER A 454 28.30 12.86 0.35
CA SER A 454 27.10 13.62 0.05
C SER A 454 25.83 12.75 0.21
N VAL A 455 24.69 13.35 0.54
CA VAL A 455 23.41 12.65 0.62
C VAL A 455 23.10 11.95 -0.71
N HIS A 456 23.41 12.59 -1.83
CA HIS A 456 23.23 12.01 -3.16
C HIS A 456 24.05 10.70 -3.33
N GLU A 457 25.34 10.69 -2.96
CA GLU A 457 26.18 9.48 -3.07
C GLU A 457 25.68 8.37 -2.14
N ILE A 458 25.22 8.73 -0.93
CA ILE A 458 24.67 7.74 0.02
C ILE A 458 23.39 7.15 -0.55
N MET A 459 22.45 7.99 -0.92
CA MET A 459 21.10 7.56 -1.32
C MET A 459 21.07 6.86 -2.67
N SER A 460 21.94 7.23 -3.62
CA SER A 460 22.02 6.55 -4.92
C SER A 460 22.24 5.04 -4.76
N ARG A 461 22.99 4.59 -3.76
CA ARG A 461 23.21 3.16 -3.49
C ARG A 461 21.98 2.43 -2.95
N TRP A 462 21.03 3.16 -2.36
CA TRP A 462 19.75 2.61 -1.84
C TRP A 462 18.62 2.67 -2.87
N ILE A 463 18.73 3.57 -3.83
CA ILE A 463 17.68 3.89 -4.81
C ILE A 463 17.91 3.18 -6.14
N LEU A 464 19.16 3.16 -6.63
CA LEU A 464 19.50 2.73 -7.99
C LEU A 464 19.93 1.25 -8.07
N GLN A 465 20.00 0.54 -6.95
CA GLN A 465 20.19 -0.91 -6.91
C GLN A 465 19.11 -1.57 -6.04
N MET A 466 18.76 -2.80 -6.37
CA MET A 466 17.82 -3.60 -5.58
C MET A 466 18.49 -4.14 -4.31
N GLY A 467 17.68 -4.69 -3.41
CA GLY A 467 18.18 -5.40 -2.24
C GLY A 467 18.65 -4.49 -1.10
N PHE A 468 19.25 -5.11 -0.13
CA PHE A 468 19.78 -4.48 1.09
C PHE A 468 20.88 -5.39 1.69
N PRO A 469 21.74 -4.87 2.56
CA PRO A 469 22.81 -5.68 3.16
C PRO A 469 22.35 -6.40 4.43
N VAL A 470 22.99 -7.53 4.72
CA VAL A 470 23.17 -8.01 6.08
C VAL A 470 24.51 -7.50 6.62
N ILE A 471 24.47 -6.85 7.76
CA ILE A 471 25.64 -6.38 8.49
C ILE A 471 26.04 -7.44 9.50
N THR A 472 27.23 -7.99 9.36
CA THR A 472 27.77 -8.97 10.31
C THR A 472 28.83 -8.32 11.19
N ILE A 473 28.66 -8.45 12.52
CA ILE A 473 29.54 -7.88 13.53
C ILE A 473 30.21 -9.01 14.29
N ASP A 474 31.55 -9.11 14.21
CA ASP A 474 32.35 -9.98 15.06
C ASP A 474 32.85 -9.18 16.28
N THR A 475 32.17 -9.35 17.38
CA THR A 475 32.47 -8.63 18.63
C THR A 475 33.77 -9.05 19.31
N ARG A 476 34.44 -10.12 18.86
CA ARG A 476 35.76 -10.54 19.34
C ARG A 476 36.85 -9.67 18.73
N THR A 477 36.69 -9.33 17.46
CA THR A 477 37.69 -8.55 16.68
C THR A 477 37.29 -7.09 16.48
N GLY A 478 36.01 -6.79 16.56
CA GLY A 478 35.43 -5.51 16.18
C GLY A 478 35.27 -5.35 14.66
N ASN A 479 35.34 -6.45 13.89
CA ASN A 479 35.12 -6.42 12.45
C ASN A 479 33.63 -6.27 12.14
N VAL A 480 33.31 -5.31 11.27
CA VAL A 480 31.95 -5.03 10.74
C VAL A 480 32.00 -5.20 9.24
N SER A 481 31.16 -6.06 8.69
CA SER A 481 31.14 -6.35 7.26
C SER A 481 29.71 -6.32 6.71
N GLN A 482 29.57 -6.06 5.41
CA GLN A 482 28.30 -6.12 4.69
C GLN A 482 28.34 -7.17 3.58
N LYS A 483 27.18 -7.79 3.35
CA LYS A 483 26.93 -8.66 2.21
C LYS A 483 25.50 -8.44 1.74
N HIS A 484 25.27 -8.46 0.43
CA HIS A 484 23.90 -8.46 -0.12
C HIS A 484 23.10 -9.62 0.48
N PHE A 485 21.96 -9.33 1.08
CA PHE A 485 21.11 -10.34 1.71
C PHE A 485 20.17 -10.95 0.68
N LEU A 486 20.27 -12.24 0.45
CA LEU A 486 19.36 -13.04 -0.36
C LEU A 486 18.80 -14.18 0.47
N VAL A 487 17.51 -14.47 0.33
CA VAL A 487 16.84 -15.57 1.05
C VAL A 487 17.36 -16.93 0.59
N GLU A 488 17.80 -17.05 -0.64
CA GLU A 488 18.55 -18.17 -1.15
C GLU A 488 20.04 -17.80 -1.25
N LYS A 489 20.88 -18.41 -0.42
CA LYS A 489 22.30 -18.05 -0.27
C LYS A 489 23.15 -18.23 -1.54
N ASP A 490 22.73 -19.16 -2.40
CA ASP A 490 23.44 -19.54 -3.62
C ASP A 490 22.81 -18.94 -4.89
N ALA A 491 21.82 -18.08 -4.73
CA ALA A 491 21.16 -17.42 -5.86
C ALA A 491 22.10 -16.44 -6.56
N VAL A 492 22.07 -16.47 -7.89
CA VAL A 492 22.85 -15.54 -8.73
C VAL A 492 21.97 -14.36 -9.11
N VAL A 493 22.47 -13.16 -8.85
CA VAL A 493 21.81 -11.92 -9.24
C VAL A 493 22.24 -11.58 -10.67
N GLU A 494 21.32 -11.68 -11.62
CA GLU A 494 21.59 -11.38 -13.03
C GLU A 494 21.64 -9.87 -13.32
N ARG A 495 20.89 -9.07 -12.54
CA ARG A 495 20.87 -7.61 -12.68
C ARG A 495 22.18 -7.00 -12.17
N ASN A 496 22.93 -6.38 -13.07
CA ASN A 496 24.16 -5.67 -12.70
C ASN A 496 23.88 -4.41 -11.89
N SER A 497 24.76 -4.11 -10.93
CA SER A 497 24.77 -2.86 -10.17
C SER A 497 26.09 -2.11 -10.39
N GLU A 498 26.01 -0.83 -10.64
CA GLU A 498 27.19 0.08 -10.68
C GLU A 498 27.90 0.16 -9.33
N PHE A 499 27.21 -0.23 -8.23
CA PHE A 499 27.72 -0.19 -6.87
C PHE A 499 28.16 -1.58 -6.37
N ASN A 500 28.15 -2.63 -7.21
CA ASN A 500 28.50 -3.99 -6.86
C ASN A 500 27.77 -4.55 -5.63
N TYR A 501 26.52 -4.12 -5.39
CA TYR A 501 25.73 -4.46 -4.21
C TYR A 501 26.45 -4.17 -2.89
N GLU A 502 27.13 -3.02 -2.83
CA GLU A 502 27.70 -2.44 -1.61
C GLU A 502 27.01 -1.11 -1.30
N TRP A 503 26.65 -0.91 -0.04
CA TRP A 503 25.94 0.26 0.44
C TRP A 503 26.80 1.12 1.36
N PHE A 504 26.51 2.40 1.45
CA PHE A 504 26.99 3.26 2.53
C PHE A 504 25.99 3.17 3.69
N VAL A 505 26.37 2.48 4.76
CA VAL A 505 25.44 2.05 5.83
C VAL A 505 25.62 2.87 7.09
N PRO A 506 24.59 3.66 7.51
CA PRO A 506 24.61 4.35 8.80
C PRO A 506 24.25 3.35 9.91
N ILE A 507 25.17 3.03 10.79
CA ILE A 507 24.98 2.06 11.87
C ILE A 507 24.89 2.79 13.21
N LYS A 508 23.66 3.06 13.68
CA LYS A 508 23.39 3.40 15.08
C LYS A 508 23.47 2.12 15.91
N TRP A 509 24.10 2.17 17.06
CA TRP A 509 24.34 0.98 17.86
C TRP A 509 24.44 1.28 19.35
N MET A 510 24.32 0.25 20.16
CA MET A 510 24.49 0.33 21.59
C MET A 510 25.39 -0.80 22.11
N LYS A 511 26.09 -0.53 23.20
CA LYS A 511 26.89 -1.48 23.92
C LYS A 511 26.41 -1.55 25.36
N LYS A 512 26.04 -2.75 25.82
CA LYS A 512 25.60 -2.98 27.19
C LYS A 512 24.48 -2.01 27.65
N GLY A 513 23.52 -1.71 26.73
CA GLY A 513 22.41 -0.82 27.01
C GLY A 513 22.70 0.68 26.88
N GLN A 514 23.91 1.08 26.52
CA GLN A 514 24.31 2.47 26.29
C GLN A 514 24.46 2.75 24.80
N VAL A 515 23.77 3.77 24.32
CA VAL A 515 23.86 4.24 22.92
C VAL A 515 25.26 4.82 22.69
N GLN A 516 25.84 4.47 21.56
CA GLN A 516 27.17 4.89 21.13
C GLN A 516 27.07 5.80 19.90
N ASP A 517 28.18 6.47 19.56
CA ASP A 517 28.27 7.29 18.36
C ASP A 517 28.05 6.46 17.09
N GLN A 518 27.30 7.02 16.12
CA GLN A 518 26.98 6.36 14.87
C GLN A 518 28.27 6.01 14.09
N MET A 519 28.36 4.77 13.62
CA MET A 519 29.37 4.31 12.68
C MET A 519 28.86 4.37 11.25
N TRP A 520 29.73 4.74 10.30
CA TRP A 520 29.48 4.57 8.88
C TRP A 520 30.32 3.43 8.30
N LEU A 521 29.68 2.46 7.67
CA LEU A 521 30.36 1.43 6.88
C LEU A 521 30.30 1.84 5.40
N LEU A 522 31.46 2.28 4.86
CA LEU A 522 31.56 2.83 3.49
C LEU A 522 32.17 1.84 2.50
N GLN A 523 32.50 0.65 2.93
CA GLN A 523 33.16 -0.39 2.13
C GLN A 523 32.70 -1.77 2.63
N LYS A 524 33.15 -2.82 1.98
CA LYS A 524 32.76 -4.20 2.26
C LYS A 524 32.97 -4.64 3.71
N SER A 525 34.04 -4.11 4.35
CA SER A 525 34.32 -4.36 5.78
C SER A 525 35.21 -3.28 6.39
N ALA A 526 35.08 -3.10 7.72
CA ALA A 526 35.90 -2.19 8.48
C ALA A 526 36.09 -2.71 9.91
N ILE A 527 37.20 -2.39 10.53
CA ILE A 527 37.42 -2.67 11.94
C ILE A 527 36.96 -1.47 12.78
N HIS A 528 35.95 -1.68 13.60
CA HIS A 528 35.44 -0.68 14.55
C HIS A 528 35.74 -1.17 15.98
N LYS A 529 36.93 -0.81 16.48
CA LYS A 529 37.42 -1.26 17.80
C LYS A 529 36.43 -1.06 18.96
N PRO A 530 35.60 0.02 19.02
CA PRO A 530 34.61 0.18 20.09
C PRO A 530 33.57 -0.96 20.18
N MET A 531 33.27 -1.66 19.08
CA MET A 531 32.37 -2.82 19.07
C MET A 531 32.99 -4.11 19.63
N LYS A 532 34.28 -4.09 19.96
CA LYS A 532 34.91 -5.18 20.65
C LYS A 532 34.40 -5.28 22.10
N VAL A 533 34.02 -6.47 22.54
CA VAL A 533 33.39 -6.66 23.84
C VAL A 533 34.25 -7.44 24.79
N SER A 534 34.17 -7.11 26.09
CA SER A 534 34.69 -7.85 27.21
C SER A 534 33.69 -8.92 27.70
N LYS A 535 34.06 -9.72 28.68
CA LYS A 535 33.19 -10.76 29.26
C LYS A 535 31.90 -10.14 29.82
N GLY A 536 30.76 -10.66 29.37
CA GLY A 536 29.42 -10.22 29.80
C GLY A 536 28.88 -8.98 29.10
N GLU A 537 29.63 -8.33 28.21
CA GLU A 537 29.14 -7.22 27.41
C GLU A 537 28.50 -7.73 26.08
N TRP A 538 27.53 -7.01 25.58
CA TRP A 538 26.89 -7.27 24.28
C TRP A 538 26.80 -6.01 23.44
N VAL A 539 26.75 -6.20 22.14
CA VAL A 539 26.52 -5.16 21.13
C VAL A 539 25.16 -5.40 20.48
N LEU A 540 24.38 -4.33 20.30
CA LEU A 540 23.16 -4.30 19.50
C LEU A 540 23.30 -3.21 18.45
N ALA A 541 23.28 -3.58 17.20
CA ALA A 541 23.31 -2.65 16.06
C ALA A 541 21.91 -2.40 15.49
N ASN A 542 21.80 -1.37 14.65
CA ASN A 542 20.55 -0.86 14.13
C ASN A 542 19.61 -0.39 15.26
N HIS A 543 20.15 0.36 16.20
CA HIS A 543 19.42 0.89 17.35
C HIS A 543 18.18 1.67 16.86
N ASN A 544 17.01 1.39 17.49
CA ASN A 544 15.68 1.86 17.08
C ASN A 544 15.30 1.53 15.64
N VAL A 545 15.93 0.51 15.06
CA VAL A 545 15.72 0.07 13.67
C VAL A 545 15.81 1.26 12.71
N SER A 546 16.87 2.04 12.89
CA SER A 546 17.07 3.31 12.19
C SER A 546 17.46 3.15 10.73
N GLY A 547 17.94 1.97 10.30
CA GLY A 547 18.41 1.72 8.95
C GLY A 547 17.74 0.53 8.27
N TYR A 548 17.75 0.52 6.94
CA TYR A 548 17.16 -0.51 6.09
C TYR A 548 18.16 -1.64 5.82
N PHE A 549 18.48 -2.44 6.85
CA PHE A 549 19.41 -3.57 6.78
C PHE A 549 19.15 -4.58 7.88
N ARG A 550 19.59 -5.84 7.68
CA ARG A 550 19.59 -6.88 8.70
C ARG A 550 20.90 -6.92 9.46
N VAL A 551 20.87 -7.42 10.68
CA VAL A 551 22.08 -7.55 11.51
C VAL A 551 22.30 -8.99 11.92
N ASN A 552 23.53 -9.44 11.76
CA ASN A 552 24.06 -10.71 12.27
C ASN A 552 25.24 -10.46 13.22
N TYR A 553 25.46 -11.38 14.14
CA TYR A 553 26.54 -11.31 15.12
C TYR A 553 27.31 -12.63 15.18
N ASP A 554 28.53 -12.59 15.77
CA ASP A 554 29.18 -13.81 16.21
C ASP A 554 28.32 -14.55 17.24
N HIS A 555 28.51 -15.87 17.32
CA HIS A 555 27.69 -16.72 18.19
C HIS A 555 27.69 -16.27 19.66
N GLY A 556 28.87 -15.84 20.18
CA GLY A 556 28.97 -15.35 21.56
C GLY A 556 28.11 -14.11 21.83
N ASN A 557 27.98 -13.19 20.86
CA ASN A 557 27.11 -12.03 21.02
C ASN A 557 25.63 -12.40 20.91
N TRP A 558 25.25 -13.32 20.03
CA TRP A 558 23.88 -13.85 19.99
C TRP A 558 23.49 -14.45 21.36
N GLU A 559 24.35 -15.29 21.97
CA GLU A 559 24.08 -15.88 23.29
C GLU A 559 23.89 -14.81 24.38
N ARG A 560 24.72 -13.75 24.39
CA ARG A 560 24.59 -12.66 25.36
C ARG A 560 23.30 -11.84 25.14
N LEU A 561 22.90 -11.60 23.89
CA LEU A 561 21.62 -10.91 23.58
C LEU A 561 20.43 -11.76 24.01
N LEU A 562 20.43 -13.08 23.73
CA LEU A 562 19.38 -13.99 24.20
C LEU A 562 19.28 -14.00 25.72
N SER A 563 20.40 -14.10 26.41
CA SER A 563 20.44 -14.03 27.87
C SER A 563 19.89 -12.71 28.42
N GLN A 564 20.19 -11.58 27.76
CA GLN A 564 19.65 -10.27 28.14
C GLN A 564 18.13 -10.18 27.93
N LEU A 565 17.60 -10.72 26.82
CA LEU A 565 16.17 -10.81 26.57
C LEU A 565 15.45 -11.63 27.65
N GLU A 566 16.01 -12.78 28.02
CA GLU A 566 15.42 -13.68 29.03
C GLU A 566 15.47 -13.10 30.44
N THR A 567 16.51 -12.33 30.79
CA THR A 567 16.70 -11.84 32.15
C THR A 567 16.07 -10.48 32.41
N ASN A 568 16.30 -9.49 31.55
CA ASN A 568 15.83 -8.11 31.76
C ASN A 568 15.72 -7.32 30.44
N HIS A 569 14.56 -7.42 29.78
CA HIS A 569 14.30 -6.73 28.52
C HIS A 569 13.44 -5.47 28.65
N GLN A 570 12.81 -5.24 29.82
CA GLN A 570 11.84 -4.14 30.03
C GLN A 570 12.49 -2.89 30.60
N VAL A 571 12.08 -1.73 30.10
CA VAL A 571 12.32 -0.43 30.74
C VAL A 571 11.30 -0.28 31.88
N LEU A 572 11.75 -0.27 33.13
CA LEU A 572 10.92 0.27 34.20
C LEU A 572 10.74 1.77 33.96
N HIS A 573 9.55 2.19 33.59
CA HIS A 573 9.24 3.59 33.41
C HIS A 573 9.48 4.37 34.71
N ALA A 574 10.59 5.06 34.81
CA ALA A 574 10.91 6.00 35.90
C ALA A 574 9.88 7.13 36.05
N LYS A 575 8.97 7.32 35.11
CA LYS A 575 7.88 8.30 35.18
C LYS A 575 6.88 8.05 36.31
N LYS A 576 6.61 6.78 36.68
CA LYS A 576 5.69 6.47 37.77
C LYS A 576 6.30 6.64 39.19
N MET A 577 7.62 6.56 39.28
CA MET A 577 8.31 6.83 40.57
C MET A 577 8.48 8.31 40.85
N ARG A 578 8.46 9.20 39.88
CA ARG A 578 8.57 10.66 40.09
C ARG A 578 7.37 11.28 40.80
N GLU A 579 6.16 10.79 40.61
CA GLU A 579 4.94 11.36 41.23
C GLU A 579 4.72 10.88 42.66
N GLN A 580 5.22 9.73 43.05
CA GLN A 580 5.10 9.21 44.42
C GLN A 580 6.29 9.55 45.33
N SER A 581 7.47 9.81 44.80
CA SER A 581 8.71 10.05 45.59
C SER A 581 9.00 11.51 45.85
N VAL A 582 8.45 12.44 45.09
CA VAL A 582 8.72 13.89 45.27
C VAL A 582 8.06 14.48 46.53
N LYS A 583 7.14 13.77 47.16
CA LYS A 583 6.51 14.24 48.43
C LYS A 583 7.28 13.85 49.70
N ARG A 584 8.38 13.08 49.64
CA ARG A 584 9.04 12.57 50.88
C ARG A 584 10.54 12.78 51.03
N LEU A 585 11.28 13.35 50.09
CA LEU A 585 12.73 13.54 50.26
C LEU A 585 13.27 14.84 49.65
N LYS A 586 13.04 15.93 50.36
CA LYS A 586 13.95 17.08 50.40
C LYS A 586 15.00 16.79 51.47
N LYS A 587 16.13 16.20 51.08
CA LYS A 587 17.50 16.38 51.63
C LYS A 587 18.36 15.21 51.21
N THR A 588 19.43 15.54 50.50
CA THR A 588 20.70 14.81 50.36
C THR A 588 20.62 13.35 49.92
N CYS A 589 20.80 13.11 48.61
CA CYS A 589 21.52 11.93 48.11
C CYS A 589 21.93 12.14 46.66
N ASN A 590 23.21 11.93 46.35
CA ASN A 590 23.74 11.79 45.00
C ASN A 590 22.97 10.68 44.28
N PHE A 591 22.21 11.03 43.26
CA PHE A 591 21.50 10.07 42.45
C PHE A 591 22.51 9.36 41.56
N PHE A 592 22.94 8.16 41.92
CA PHE A 592 23.46 7.16 40.98
C PHE A 592 22.27 6.71 40.10
N PHE A 593 22.20 7.19 38.86
CA PHE A 593 21.33 6.63 37.86
C PHE A 593 21.83 5.22 37.51
N PHE A 594 21.23 4.19 38.09
CA PHE A 594 21.33 2.84 37.55
C PHE A 594 20.62 2.85 36.20
N TYR A 595 21.39 2.98 35.12
CA TYR A 595 20.91 2.70 33.78
C TYR A 595 20.68 1.19 33.70
N LEU A 596 19.42 0.77 33.77
CA LEU A 596 19.03 -0.60 33.52
C LEU A 596 19.38 -0.93 32.05
N GLN A 597 20.11 -2.01 31.87
CA GLN A 597 20.52 -2.52 30.55
C GLN A 597 19.28 -3.06 29.83
N THR A 598 18.70 -2.30 28.87
CA THR A 598 17.43 -2.63 28.24
C THR A 598 17.57 -2.64 26.74
N ILE A 599 16.85 -3.57 26.08
CA ILE A 599 16.74 -3.64 24.63
C ILE A 599 15.45 -2.90 24.23
N PRO A 600 15.49 -1.89 23.34
CA PRO A 600 14.30 -1.17 22.88
C PRO A 600 13.23 -2.09 22.30
N VAL A 601 11.95 -1.74 22.44
CA VAL A 601 10.80 -2.53 21.97
C VAL A 601 10.96 -2.95 20.52
N VAL A 602 11.26 -1.99 19.65
CA VAL A 602 11.42 -2.22 18.21
C VAL A 602 12.63 -3.09 17.89
N ASN A 603 13.70 -3.04 18.69
CA ASN A 603 14.85 -3.90 18.51
C ASN A 603 14.59 -5.33 18.99
N ARG A 604 13.69 -5.55 19.95
CA ARG A 604 13.25 -6.91 20.30
C ARG A 604 12.54 -7.57 19.11
N ALA A 605 11.69 -6.81 18.41
CA ALA A 605 11.06 -7.26 17.17
C ALA A 605 12.09 -7.50 16.05
N GLN A 606 13.09 -6.62 15.91
CA GLN A 606 14.18 -6.78 14.94
C GLN A 606 14.98 -8.06 15.22
N ILE A 607 15.36 -8.35 16.47
CA ILE A 607 16.11 -9.56 16.84
C ILE A 607 15.36 -10.82 16.40
N LEU A 608 14.05 -10.86 16.64
CA LEU A 608 13.19 -11.96 16.19
C LEU A 608 13.18 -12.07 14.65
N ASP A 609 12.84 -11.01 13.97
CA ASP A 609 12.73 -11.01 12.51
C ASP A 609 14.06 -11.29 11.82
N ASP A 610 15.16 -10.69 12.28
CA ASP A 610 16.50 -10.97 11.75
C ASP A 610 16.90 -12.42 11.97
N ALA A 611 16.75 -12.97 13.19
CA ALA A 611 17.11 -14.35 13.47
C ALA A 611 16.36 -15.35 12.60
N PHE A 612 15.04 -15.21 12.46
CA PHE A 612 14.26 -16.12 11.62
C PHE A 612 14.60 -15.99 10.12
N ASN A 613 14.86 -14.80 9.62
CA ASN A 613 15.20 -14.60 8.21
C ASN A 613 16.65 -14.95 7.88
N LEU A 614 17.59 -14.74 8.83
CA LEU A 614 18.96 -15.25 8.71
C LEU A 614 19.00 -16.78 8.72
N ALA A 615 18.12 -17.43 9.51
CA ALA A 615 17.97 -18.88 9.48
C ALA A 615 17.36 -19.37 8.16
N ARG A 616 16.42 -18.64 7.58
CA ARG A 616 15.87 -18.94 6.24
C ARG A 616 16.93 -18.86 5.15
N ALA A 617 17.86 -17.93 5.27
CA ALA A 617 19.01 -17.78 4.37
C ALA A 617 20.18 -18.73 4.71
N SER A 618 20.01 -19.67 5.64
CA SER A 618 21.05 -20.60 6.13
C SER A 618 22.34 -19.87 6.62
N ILE A 619 22.21 -18.62 7.10
CA ILE A 619 23.32 -17.84 7.68
C ILE A 619 23.54 -18.21 9.15
N ILE A 620 22.46 -18.48 9.87
CA ILE A 620 22.49 -19.00 11.25
C ILE A 620 21.63 -20.27 11.36
N ASN A 621 21.85 -21.04 12.43
CA ASN A 621 21.05 -22.25 12.67
C ASN A 621 19.63 -21.89 13.09
N ILE A 622 18.62 -22.63 12.59
CA ILE A 622 17.20 -22.44 12.93
C ILE A 622 16.92 -22.56 14.43
N THR A 623 17.67 -23.40 15.15
CA THR A 623 17.52 -23.54 16.60
C THR A 623 17.84 -22.25 17.35
N LEU A 624 18.78 -21.44 16.86
CA LEU A 624 19.06 -20.12 17.42
C LEU A 624 17.85 -19.18 17.25
N ALA A 625 17.25 -19.17 16.05
CA ALA A 625 16.05 -18.38 15.79
C ALA A 625 14.87 -18.81 16.67
N LEU A 626 14.62 -20.10 16.80
CA LEU A 626 13.59 -20.64 17.69
C LEU A 626 13.83 -20.25 19.17
N ARG A 627 15.08 -20.22 19.63
CA ARG A 627 15.42 -19.77 20.99
C ARG A 627 15.10 -18.30 21.24
N THR A 628 15.09 -17.45 20.21
CA THR A 628 14.69 -16.03 20.37
C THR A 628 13.26 -15.89 20.86
N THR A 629 12.40 -16.89 20.71
CA THR A 629 11.00 -16.85 21.16
C THR A 629 10.81 -17.14 22.65
N LYS A 630 11.82 -17.71 23.34
CA LYS A 630 11.69 -18.13 24.75
C LYS A 630 11.35 -16.99 25.71
N TYR A 631 11.87 -15.78 25.47
CA TYR A 631 11.61 -14.63 26.33
C TYR A 631 10.17 -14.10 26.19
N LEU A 632 9.44 -14.45 25.11
CA LEU A 632 8.09 -13.97 24.84
C LEU A 632 7.11 -14.26 25.98
N VAL A 633 7.36 -15.26 26.81
CA VAL A 633 6.58 -15.51 28.03
C VAL A 633 6.54 -14.32 28.99
N ARG A 634 7.48 -13.37 28.85
CA ARG A 634 7.57 -12.15 29.67
C ARG A 634 7.30 -10.89 28.87
N GLU A 635 7.15 -10.99 27.55
CA GLU A 635 6.90 -9.85 26.66
C GLU A 635 5.46 -9.32 26.81
N ARG A 636 5.31 -8.01 26.82
CA ARG A 636 4.01 -7.34 26.97
C ARG A 636 3.69 -6.37 25.85
N GLU A 637 4.68 -6.06 25.02
CA GLU A 637 4.54 -5.08 23.95
C GLU A 637 4.00 -5.73 22.68
N TYR A 638 3.17 -4.99 21.95
CA TYR A 638 2.52 -5.46 20.72
C TYR A 638 3.52 -5.80 19.61
N ILE A 639 4.49 -4.90 19.34
CA ILE A 639 5.40 -5.00 18.17
C ILE A 639 6.25 -6.26 18.19
N PRO A 640 6.93 -6.65 19.29
CA PRO A 640 7.66 -7.92 19.33
C PRO A 640 6.77 -9.15 19.17
N TRP A 641 5.56 -9.14 19.75
CA TRP A 641 4.61 -10.25 19.57
C TRP A 641 4.14 -10.39 18.12
N GLU A 642 3.80 -9.29 17.47
CA GLU A 642 3.37 -9.31 16.07
C GLU A 642 4.53 -9.78 15.15
N ALA A 643 5.77 -9.34 15.37
CA ALA A 643 6.94 -9.81 14.65
C ALA A 643 7.18 -11.31 14.83
N ALA A 644 7.05 -11.80 16.08
CA ALA A 644 7.16 -13.23 16.38
C ALA A 644 6.09 -14.05 15.68
N LEU A 645 4.83 -13.60 15.72
CA LEU A 645 3.72 -14.29 15.08
C LEU A 645 3.88 -14.36 13.56
N ARG A 646 4.30 -13.28 12.93
CA ARG A 646 4.57 -13.27 11.47
C ARG A 646 5.65 -14.28 11.10
N SER A 647 6.74 -14.32 11.85
CA SER A 647 7.83 -15.28 11.67
C SER A 647 7.35 -16.71 11.89
N LEU A 648 6.66 -16.98 13.00
CA LEU A 648 6.13 -18.32 13.32
C LEU A 648 5.06 -18.79 12.31
N ASN A 649 4.14 -17.90 11.89
CA ASN A 649 3.14 -18.23 10.88
C ASN A 649 3.76 -18.66 9.55
N TYR A 650 4.88 -18.03 9.15
CA TYR A 650 5.61 -18.48 7.97
C TYR A 650 6.11 -19.93 8.13
N PHE A 651 6.67 -20.28 9.29
CA PHE A 651 7.12 -21.65 9.56
C PHE A 651 5.95 -22.63 9.67
N PHE A 652 4.83 -22.23 10.28
CA PHE A 652 3.62 -23.07 10.28
C PHE A 652 3.15 -23.36 8.85
N GLN A 653 3.14 -22.38 7.97
CA GLN A 653 2.75 -22.59 6.58
C GLN A 653 3.71 -23.50 5.80
N LEU A 654 5.00 -23.54 6.16
CA LEU A 654 5.97 -24.46 5.58
C LEU A 654 5.71 -25.91 5.99
N PHE A 655 5.27 -26.11 7.23
CA PHE A 655 5.09 -27.44 7.81
C PHE A 655 3.64 -27.90 7.88
N ASP A 656 2.64 -27.11 7.46
CA ASP A 656 1.22 -27.41 7.62
C ASP A 656 0.76 -28.71 6.92
N ARG A 657 1.59 -29.25 6.01
CA ARG A 657 1.42 -30.49 5.28
C ARG A 657 2.53 -31.52 5.57
N ASN A 658 3.20 -31.39 6.72
CA ASN A 658 4.35 -32.21 7.12
C ASN A 658 4.17 -32.71 8.57
N GLU A 659 4.77 -33.87 8.92
CA GLU A 659 4.70 -34.47 10.26
C GLU A 659 5.25 -33.57 11.39
N VAL A 660 6.15 -32.63 11.06
CA VAL A 660 6.69 -31.65 12.01
C VAL A 660 5.62 -30.74 12.59
N TYR A 661 4.49 -30.55 11.86
CA TYR A 661 3.45 -29.60 12.25
C TYR A 661 2.82 -29.93 13.61
N GLY A 662 2.54 -31.21 13.87
CA GLY A 662 1.98 -31.63 15.16
C GLY A 662 2.90 -31.33 16.34
N ALA A 663 4.20 -31.58 16.18
CA ALA A 663 5.20 -31.28 17.22
C ALA A 663 5.32 -29.77 17.48
N LEU A 664 5.31 -28.95 16.45
CA LEU A 664 5.31 -27.47 16.57
C LEU A 664 4.08 -26.95 17.32
N GLN A 665 2.88 -27.51 17.05
CA GLN A 665 1.67 -27.14 17.79
C GLN A 665 1.80 -27.45 19.29
N VAL A 666 2.31 -28.63 19.65
CA VAL A 666 2.47 -29.05 21.03
C VAL A 666 3.44 -28.15 21.79
N VAL A 667 4.56 -27.79 21.19
CA VAL A 667 5.57 -26.91 21.82
C VAL A 667 4.97 -25.54 22.14
N LEU A 668 4.16 -24.97 21.27
CA LEU A 668 3.53 -23.66 21.51
C LEU A 668 2.45 -23.73 22.60
N VAL A 669 1.66 -24.80 22.63
CA VAL A 669 0.63 -25.00 23.64
C VAL A 669 1.23 -25.21 25.03
N ASN A 670 2.29 -26.04 25.13
CA ASN A 670 2.91 -26.40 26.40
C ASN A 670 3.75 -25.27 27.05
N ASN A 671 4.27 -24.33 26.28
CA ASN A 671 5.07 -23.22 26.80
C ASN A 671 4.26 -22.13 27.55
N LYS A 672 3.00 -22.38 27.90
CA LYS A 672 2.09 -21.43 28.64
C LYS A 672 2.10 -20.01 28.07
N VAL A 673 2.41 -19.86 26.79
CA VAL A 673 2.39 -18.57 26.08
C VAL A 673 1.03 -17.89 26.23
N PHE A 674 -0.02 -18.69 26.40
CA PHE A 674 -1.40 -18.23 26.49
C PHE A 674 -1.81 -17.62 27.85
N SER A 675 -1.15 -17.96 28.94
CA SER A 675 -1.56 -17.50 30.28
C SER A 675 -1.22 -16.05 30.57
N LEU A 676 -0.35 -15.43 29.77
CA LEU A 676 0.19 -14.07 29.97
C LEU A 676 -0.36 -13.01 29.00
N LEU A 677 -1.12 -13.42 27.98
CA LEU A 677 -1.68 -12.53 26.97
C LEU A 677 -2.89 -11.72 27.43
N ARG A 678 -2.96 -11.32 28.71
CA ARG A 678 -4.03 -10.46 29.22
C ARG A 678 -4.15 -9.08 28.56
N PHE A 679 -3.09 -8.62 27.87
CA PHE A 679 -3.03 -7.28 27.27
C PHE A 679 -3.36 -7.25 25.75
N THR A 680 -3.35 -8.38 25.06
CA THR A 680 -3.70 -8.51 23.63
C THR A 680 -4.67 -9.67 23.42
N GLN A 681 -5.88 -9.54 23.94
CA GLN A 681 -6.91 -10.59 23.84
C GLN A 681 -7.13 -11.09 22.41
N ILE A 682 -7.03 -10.21 21.43
CA ILE A 682 -7.18 -10.54 20.01
C ILE A 682 -6.09 -11.52 19.57
N ILE A 683 -4.83 -11.20 19.84
CA ILE A 683 -3.67 -12.05 19.50
C ILE A 683 -3.76 -13.39 20.24
N ALA A 684 -4.07 -13.34 21.54
CA ALA A 684 -4.21 -14.53 22.38
C ALA A 684 -5.27 -15.50 21.83
N LEU A 685 -6.45 -14.98 21.52
CA LEU A 685 -7.53 -15.79 20.98
C LEU A 685 -7.18 -16.33 19.58
N SER A 686 -6.60 -15.51 18.72
CA SER A 686 -6.20 -15.91 17.37
C SER A 686 -5.14 -17.02 17.40
N LEU A 687 -4.14 -16.90 18.27
CA LEU A 687 -3.08 -17.89 18.40
C LEU A 687 -3.61 -19.19 19.04
N ALA A 688 -4.40 -19.10 20.12
CA ALA A 688 -4.99 -20.26 20.79
C ALA A 688 -5.89 -21.07 19.83
N CYS A 689 -6.74 -20.39 19.07
CA CYS A 689 -7.59 -21.02 18.09
C CYS A 689 -6.79 -21.60 16.91
N GLY A 690 -5.81 -20.85 16.40
CA GLY A 690 -4.95 -21.27 15.28
C GLY A 690 -4.08 -22.49 15.60
N THR A 691 -3.65 -22.64 16.85
CA THR A 691 -2.88 -23.81 17.33
C THR A 691 -3.75 -24.97 17.81
N GLY A 692 -5.08 -24.83 17.78
CA GLY A 692 -6.01 -25.92 18.07
C GLY A 692 -6.29 -26.16 19.56
N VAL A 693 -6.10 -25.16 20.42
CA VAL A 693 -6.49 -25.25 21.84
C VAL A 693 -7.98 -25.54 21.94
N GLU A 694 -8.34 -26.64 22.57
CA GLU A 694 -9.72 -27.18 22.59
C GLU A 694 -10.73 -26.18 23.17
N GLY A 695 -10.45 -25.55 24.29
CA GLY A 695 -11.32 -24.54 24.88
C GLY A 695 -11.58 -23.31 23.97
N CYS A 696 -10.69 -23.00 23.03
CA CYS A 696 -10.93 -21.93 22.07
C CYS A 696 -12.02 -22.28 21.06
N ARG A 697 -12.01 -23.52 20.56
CA ARG A 697 -13.03 -23.99 19.61
C ARG A 697 -14.42 -24.00 20.26
N GLU A 698 -14.51 -24.46 21.49
CA GLU A 698 -15.77 -24.51 22.23
C GLU A 698 -16.37 -23.11 22.43
N ILE A 699 -15.56 -22.14 22.86
CA ILE A 699 -15.99 -20.76 23.07
C ILE A 699 -16.45 -20.12 21.74
N THR A 700 -15.69 -20.27 20.68
CA THR A 700 -16.02 -19.66 19.38
C THR A 700 -17.30 -20.25 18.78
N LYS A 701 -17.47 -21.57 18.86
CA LYS A 701 -18.72 -22.24 18.47
C LYS A 701 -19.91 -21.74 19.28
N SER A 702 -19.78 -21.66 20.60
CA SER A 702 -20.84 -21.21 21.48
C SER A 702 -21.30 -19.77 21.16
N TRP A 703 -20.38 -18.85 20.98
CA TRP A 703 -20.71 -17.48 20.65
C TRP A 703 -21.37 -17.35 19.27
N PHE A 704 -20.87 -18.05 18.26
CA PHE A 704 -21.46 -18.04 16.93
C PHE A 704 -22.86 -18.68 16.92
N LYS A 705 -23.04 -19.78 17.64
CA LYS A 705 -24.37 -20.44 17.79
C LYS A 705 -25.40 -19.52 18.46
N LYS A 706 -24.98 -18.73 19.47
CA LYS A 706 -25.85 -17.72 20.08
C LYS A 706 -26.27 -16.66 19.06
N TRP A 707 -25.37 -16.24 18.20
CA TRP A 707 -25.71 -15.31 17.12
C TRP A 707 -26.66 -15.93 16.11
N MET A 708 -26.46 -17.20 15.70
CA MET A 708 -27.38 -17.92 14.82
C MET A 708 -28.80 -18.01 15.40
N GLN A 709 -28.92 -18.20 16.72
CA GLN A 709 -30.22 -18.24 17.42
C GLN A 709 -30.95 -16.88 17.43
N ASN A 710 -30.19 -15.77 17.44
CA ASN A 710 -30.73 -14.40 17.37
C ASN A 710 -29.94 -13.54 16.39
N PRO A 711 -30.18 -13.65 15.09
CA PRO A 711 -29.41 -12.95 14.06
C PRO A 711 -29.42 -11.42 14.14
N ARG A 712 -30.41 -10.84 14.84
CA ARG A 712 -30.53 -9.38 15.00
C ARG A 712 -29.52 -8.80 16.00
N VAL A 713 -29.01 -9.61 16.93
CA VAL A 713 -28.10 -9.19 17.99
C VAL A 713 -26.82 -10.02 17.95
N ASN A 714 -25.74 -9.44 17.46
CA ASN A 714 -24.44 -10.09 17.46
C ASN A 714 -23.76 -9.91 18.83
N PRO A 715 -23.63 -10.99 19.64
CA PRO A 715 -23.04 -10.89 20.98
C PRO A 715 -21.51 -10.83 20.97
N ILE A 716 -20.88 -10.93 19.79
CA ILE A 716 -19.43 -11.02 19.65
C ILE A 716 -18.83 -9.63 19.56
N HIS A 717 -17.89 -9.33 20.45
CA HIS A 717 -17.18 -8.04 20.44
C HIS A 717 -16.50 -7.80 19.08
N PRO A 718 -16.59 -6.59 18.48
CA PRO A 718 -16.05 -6.29 17.14
C PRO A 718 -14.61 -6.71 16.92
N ASN A 719 -13.72 -6.52 17.89
CA ASN A 719 -12.31 -6.90 17.81
C ASN A 719 -12.08 -8.42 17.73
N LEU A 720 -13.03 -9.24 18.16
CA LEU A 720 -12.92 -10.71 18.18
C LEU A 720 -13.66 -11.38 17.02
N ARG A 721 -14.50 -10.63 16.29
CA ARG A 721 -15.40 -11.18 15.25
C ARG A 721 -14.63 -11.98 14.19
N SER A 722 -13.54 -11.44 13.65
CA SER A 722 -12.76 -12.13 12.62
C SER A 722 -12.30 -13.51 13.07
N THR A 723 -11.74 -13.61 14.28
CA THR A 723 -11.28 -14.87 14.86
C THR A 723 -12.43 -15.81 15.15
N VAL A 724 -13.50 -15.32 15.76
CA VAL A 724 -14.67 -16.15 16.14
C VAL A 724 -15.39 -16.68 14.91
N TYR A 725 -15.68 -15.83 13.91
CA TYR A 725 -16.35 -16.25 12.68
C TYR A 725 -15.55 -17.31 11.93
N CYS A 726 -14.25 -17.07 11.73
CA CYS A 726 -13.38 -18.01 11.03
C CYS A 726 -13.35 -19.38 11.74
N ASN A 727 -13.15 -19.41 13.07
CA ASN A 727 -13.06 -20.67 13.81
C ASN A 727 -14.41 -21.40 13.93
N ALA A 728 -15.51 -20.69 14.06
CA ALA A 728 -16.84 -21.28 14.08
C ALA A 728 -17.20 -21.92 12.74
N ILE A 729 -16.96 -21.22 11.62
CA ILE A 729 -17.18 -21.74 10.26
C ILE A 729 -16.23 -22.90 9.95
N ALA A 730 -14.95 -22.83 10.38
CA ALA A 730 -13.98 -23.92 10.22
C ALA A 730 -14.36 -25.20 10.99
N ALA A 731 -15.06 -25.05 12.09
CA ALA A 731 -15.50 -26.15 12.95
C ALA A 731 -16.95 -26.62 12.71
N GLY A 732 -17.69 -25.87 11.87
CA GLY A 732 -19.09 -26.12 11.49
C GLY A 732 -19.22 -26.82 10.14
N GLY A 733 -20.43 -26.85 9.63
CA GLY A 733 -20.81 -27.42 8.35
C GLY A 733 -21.51 -26.42 7.43
N ALA A 734 -22.48 -26.91 6.67
CA ALA A 734 -23.26 -26.10 5.74
C ALA A 734 -24.13 -25.04 6.46
N ASP A 735 -24.64 -25.34 7.65
CA ASP A 735 -25.54 -24.43 8.37
C ASP A 735 -24.80 -23.17 8.82
N GLU A 736 -23.61 -23.31 9.45
CA GLU A 736 -22.78 -22.21 9.86
C GLU A 736 -22.29 -21.38 8.65
N TRP A 737 -21.92 -22.06 7.56
CA TRP A 737 -21.49 -21.38 6.34
C TRP A 737 -22.64 -20.59 5.70
N ASN A 738 -23.82 -21.20 5.54
CA ASN A 738 -24.98 -20.55 4.96
C ASN A 738 -25.46 -19.37 5.81
N PHE A 739 -25.41 -19.50 7.15
CA PHE A 739 -25.67 -18.38 8.04
C PHE A 739 -24.68 -17.24 7.83
N GLY A 740 -23.37 -17.54 7.80
CA GLY A 740 -22.32 -16.55 7.52
C GLY A 740 -22.52 -15.86 6.17
N TRP A 741 -22.88 -16.62 5.12
CA TRP A 741 -23.20 -16.09 3.81
C TRP A 741 -24.41 -15.15 3.83
N GLN A 742 -25.50 -15.56 4.52
CA GLN A 742 -26.68 -14.71 4.67
C GLN A 742 -26.35 -13.41 5.41
N MET A 743 -25.53 -13.46 6.45
CA MET A 743 -25.11 -12.27 7.19
C MET A 743 -24.20 -11.37 6.33
N PHE A 744 -23.32 -11.94 5.50
CA PHE A 744 -22.52 -11.21 4.54
C PHE A 744 -23.41 -10.42 3.54
N GLN A 745 -24.43 -11.09 2.96
CA GLN A 745 -25.34 -10.42 2.02
C GLN A 745 -26.18 -9.32 2.66
N LYS A 746 -26.46 -9.40 3.96
CA LYS A 746 -27.23 -8.41 4.72
C LYS A 746 -26.37 -7.31 5.35
N ALA A 747 -25.05 -7.42 5.28
CA ALA A 747 -24.15 -6.47 5.94
C ALA A 747 -24.25 -5.09 5.28
N THR A 748 -24.64 -4.09 6.05
CA THR A 748 -24.70 -2.67 5.63
C THR A 748 -23.42 -1.92 5.93
N VAL A 749 -22.59 -2.43 6.85
CA VAL A 749 -21.27 -1.87 7.20
C VAL A 749 -20.19 -2.66 6.48
N ALA A 750 -19.40 -1.97 5.65
CA ALA A 750 -18.38 -2.60 4.80
C ALA A 750 -17.32 -3.38 5.61
N ALA A 751 -16.92 -2.87 6.78
CA ALA A 751 -15.97 -3.56 7.66
C ALA A 751 -16.49 -4.91 8.17
N GLU A 752 -17.79 -5.06 8.41
CA GLU A 752 -18.42 -6.33 8.79
C GLU A 752 -18.49 -7.30 7.62
N ALA A 753 -18.87 -6.80 6.44
CA ALA A 753 -18.89 -7.60 5.21
C ALA A 753 -17.52 -8.24 4.92
N VAL A 754 -16.42 -7.50 5.08
CA VAL A 754 -15.06 -8.03 4.89
C VAL A 754 -14.72 -9.14 5.88
N LYS A 755 -15.10 -9.01 7.17
CA LYS A 755 -14.86 -10.05 8.19
C LYS A 755 -15.59 -11.36 7.85
N LEU A 756 -16.85 -11.24 7.44
CA LEU A 756 -17.68 -12.40 7.05
C LEU A 756 -17.14 -13.04 5.78
N ARG A 757 -16.78 -12.24 4.76
CA ARG A 757 -16.22 -12.73 3.52
C ARG A 757 -14.92 -13.51 3.74
N ALA A 758 -14.02 -13.00 4.59
CA ALA A 758 -12.81 -13.71 4.97
C ALA A 758 -13.09 -15.00 5.75
N ALA A 759 -14.05 -14.97 6.68
CA ALA A 759 -14.39 -16.11 7.50
C ALA A 759 -15.03 -17.27 6.73
N LEU A 760 -15.80 -17.00 5.68
CA LEU A 760 -16.39 -18.03 4.80
C LEU A 760 -15.33 -18.93 4.15
N ALA A 761 -14.16 -18.42 3.89
CA ALA A 761 -13.02 -19.18 3.36
C ALA A 761 -12.34 -20.10 4.38
N CYS A 762 -12.70 -20.01 5.67
CA CYS A 762 -12.13 -20.85 6.73
C CYS A 762 -12.77 -22.25 6.82
N THR A 763 -13.86 -22.51 6.08
CA THR A 763 -14.53 -23.84 6.10
C THR A 763 -13.55 -24.95 5.70
N LYS A 764 -13.71 -26.12 6.33
CA LYS A 764 -12.95 -27.34 6.00
C LYS A 764 -13.68 -28.26 5.01
N VAL A 765 -14.85 -27.83 4.52
CA VAL A 765 -15.71 -28.61 3.63
C VAL A 765 -15.38 -28.26 2.17
N PRO A 766 -14.77 -29.18 1.37
CA PRO A 766 -14.26 -28.87 0.04
C PRO A 766 -15.31 -28.33 -0.95
N TRP A 767 -16.53 -28.91 -0.94
CA TRP A 767 -17.57 -28.47 -1.86
C TRP A 767 -18.08 -27.04 -1.55
N LEU A 768 -18.02 -26.60 -0.28
CA LEU A 768 -18.33 -25.20 0.07
C LEU A 768 -17.26 -24.24 -0.44
N LEU A 769 -15.98 -24.65 -0.41
CA LEU A 769 -14.89 -23.86 -0.98
C LEU A 769 -15.01 -23.76 -2.51
N ASN A 770 -15.38 -24.85 -3.21
CA ASN A 770 -15.62 -24.81 -4.66
C ASN A 770 -16.79 -23.89 -5.01
N ARG A 771 -17.92 -24.03 -4.30
CA ARG A 771 -19.07 -23.11 -4.45
C ARG A 771 -18.65 -21.65 -4.24
N TYR A 772 -17.77 -21.41 -3.28
CA TYR A 772 -17.31 -20.07 -2.97
C TYR A 772 -16.36 -19.50 -4.05
N LEU A 773 -15.55 -20.35 -4.68
CA LEU A 773 -14.75 -19.99 -5.86
C LEU A 773 -15.65 -19.60 -7.05
N GLU A 774 -16.72 -20.38 -7.30
CA GLU A 774 -17.72 -20.02 -8.33
C GLU A 774 -18.41 -18.68 -8.03
N TYR A 775 -18.74 -18.43 -6.77
CA TYR A 775 -19.31 -17.13 -6.37
C TYR A 775 -18.33 -15.96 -6.56
N SER A 776 -17.03 -16.20 -6.46
CA SER A 776 -16.02 -15.13 -6.56
C SER A 776 -15.96 -14.48 -7.96
N ILE A 777 -16.35 -15.18 -9.02
CA ILE A 777 -16.40 -14.65 -10.40
C ILE A 777 -17.81 -14.25 -10.84
N ASN A 778 -18.79 -14.33 -9.96
CA ASN A 778 -20.17 -13.86 -10.21
C ASN A 778 -20.35 -12.49 -9.54
N PRO A 779 -20.49 -11.38 -10.31
CA PRO A 779 -20.61 -10.04 -9.75
C PRO A 779 -21.85 -9.81 -8.87
N GLU A 780 -22.91 -10.60 -9.07
CA GLU A 780 -24.13 -10.54 -8.22
C GLU A 780 -23.90 -11.16 -6.84
N LYS A 781 -22.86 -11.97 -6.67
CA LYS A 781 -22.51 -12.64 -5.42
C LYS A 781 -21.34 -11.94 -4.71
N ILE A 782 -20.25 -11.70 -5.44
CA ILE A 782 -19.02 -11.04 -4.96
C ILE A 782 -18.69 -9.91 -5.95
N ARG A 783 -18.52 -8.70 -5.45
CA ARG A 783 -18.15 -7.54 -6.27
C ARG A 783 -16.81 -7.77 -6.98
N LYS A 784 -16.65 -7.23 -8.18
CA LYS A 784 -15.40 -7.38 -8.97
C LYS A 784 -14.15 -6.99 -8.18
N GLN A 785 -14.22 -5.88 -7.44
CA GLN A 785 -13.11 -5.42 -6.56
C GLN A 785 -12.69 -6.43 -5.49
N ASP A 786 -13.57 -7.34 -5.11
CA ASP A 786 -13.39 -8.29 -4.01
C ASP A 786 -13.09 -9.73 -4.48
N ALA A 787 -13.25 -10.01 -5.76
CA ALA A 787 -13.11 -11.35 -6.35
C ALA A 787 -11.72 -11.95 -6.08
N THR A 788 -10.66 -11.24 -6.46
CA THR A 788 -9.27 -11.71 -6.30
C THR A 788 -8.90 -11.94 -4.84
N SER A 789 -9.31 -11.05 -3.93
CA SER A 789 -9.05 -11.21 -2.50
C SER A 789 -9.87 -12.34 -1.86
N THR A 790 -11.07 -12.64 -2.38
CA THR A 790 -11.87 -13.80 -1.95
C THR A 790 -11.15 -15.10 -2.31
N ILE A 791 -10.61 -15.20 -3.53
CA ILE A 791 -9.79 -16.34 -3.96
C ILE A 791 -8.53 -16.44 -3.09
N GLY A 792 -7.88 -15.32 -2.77
CA GLY A 792 -6.73 -15.27 -1.86
C GLY A 792 -7.04 -15.80 -0.46
N TYR A 793 -8.22 -15.47 0.10
CA TYR A 793 -8.67 -16.05 1.37
C TYR A 793 -8.86 -17.56 1.29
N ILE A 794 -9.45 -18.06 0.20
CA ILE A 794 -9.61 -19.50 -0.04
C ILE A 794 -8.23 -20.17 -0.17
N ALA A 795 -7.29 -19.56 -0.89
CA ALA A 795 -5.92 -20.06 -1.05
C ALA A 795 -5.12 -20.08 0.26
N SER A 796 -5.47 -19.23 1.23
CA SER A 796 -4.85 -19.24 2.56
C SER A 796 -5.26 -20.47 3.40
N ASN A 797 -6.37 -21.11 3.09
CA ASN A 797 -6.84 -22.35 3.69
C ASN A 797 -6.07 -23.55 3.09
N VAL A 798 -5.58 -24.46 3.94
CA VAL A 798 -4.81 -25.65 3.51
C VAL A 798 -5.59 -26.51 2.51
N ILE A 799 -6.89 -26.70 2.73
CA ILE A 799 -7.80 -27.44 1.83
C ILE A 799 -8.12 -26.61 0.59
N GLY A 800 -8.28 -25.30 0.76
CA GLY A 800 -8.66 -24.37 -0.30
C GLY A 800 -7.53 -24.04 -1.29
N GLN A 801 -6.27 -24.13 -0.87
CA GLN A 801 -5.12 -23.74 -1.69
C GLN A 801 -5.06 -24.49 -3.03
N PRO A 802 -5.11 -25.84 -3.10
CA PRO A 802 -5.09 -26.53 -4.38
C PRO A 802 -6.35 -26.28 -5.21
N LEU A 803 -7.50 -26.04 -4.57
CA LEU A 803 -8.73 -25.70 -5.26
C LEU A 803 -8.62 -24.33 -5.95
N ALA A 804 -8.14 -23.33 -5.21
CA ALA A 804 -7.94 -21.97 -5.73
C ALA A 804 -6.91 -21.95 -6.88
N TRP A 805 -5.81 -22.67 -6.73
CA TRP A 805 -4.79 -22.80 -7.79
C TRP A 805 -5.36 -23.41 -9.07
N ASN A 806 -6.10 -24.51 -8.95
CA ASN A 806 -6.72 -25.16 -10.11
C ASN A 806 -7.80 -24.28 -10.73
N PHE A 807 -8.60 -23.60 -9.92
CA PHE A 807 -9.66 -22.69 -10.38
C PHE A 807 -9.09 -21.51 -11.19
N VAL A 808 -8.04 -20.84 -10.69
CA VAL A 808 -7.41 -19.71 -11.40
C VAL A 808 -6.78 -20.16 -12.71
N ARG A 809 -6.08 -21.32 -12.73
CA ARG A 809 -5.52 -21.85 -13.97
C ARG A 809 -6.59 -22.18 -15.00
N ALA A 810 -7.68 -22.79 -14.57
CA ALA A 810 -8.78 -23.16 -15.47
C ALA A 810 -9.51 -21.95 -16.07
N ASN A 811 -9.49 -20.83 -15.37
CA ASN A 811 -10.14 -19.58 -15.78
C ASN A 811 -9.13 -18.47 -16.12
N TRP A 812 -7.89 -18.80 -16.53
CA TRP A 812 -6.81 -17.83 -16.71
C TRP A 812 -7.16 -16.72 -17.69
N ASP A 813 -7.76 -17.05 -18.82
CA ASP A 813 -8.16 -16.08 -19.83
C ASP A 813 -9.16 -15.04 -19.29
N TYR A 814 -10.09 -15.48 -18.44
CA TYR A 814 -11.01 -14.58 -17.75
C TYR A 814 -10.26 -13.63 -16.82
N PHE A 815 -9.39 -14.16 -15.94
CA PHE A 815 -8.65 -13.34 -14.99
C PHE A 815 -7.68 -12.37 -15.69
N PHE A 816 -7.02 -12.81 -16.74
CA PHE A 816 -6.14 -11.98 -17.54
C PHE A 816 -6.92 -10.85 -18.24
N LYS A 817 -8.06 -11.17 -18.85
CA LYS A 817 -8.92 -10.18 -19.53
C LYS A 817 -9.46 -9.13 -18.57
N VAL A 818 -9.88 -9.54 -17.37
CA VAL A 818 -10.56 -8.65 -16.41
C VAL A 818 -9.58 -7.87 -15.54
N TYR A 819 -8.42 -8.46 -15.19
CA TYR A 819 -7.49 -7.88 -14.20
C TYR A 819 -6.06 -7.70 -14.72
N GLY A 820 -5.69 -8.30 -15.85
CA GLY A 820 -4.29 -8.46 -16.29
C GLY A 820 -3.58 -7.19 -16.69
N THR A 821 -4.28 -6.16 -17.15
CA THR A 821 -3.66 -5.00 -17.79
C THR A 821 -3.43 -3.81 -16.86
N GLY A 822 -4.06 -3.74 -15.69
CA GLY A 822 -3.99 -2.52 -14.88
C GLY A 822 -4.25 -2.66 -13.39
N SER A 823 -4.49 -3.86 -12.88
CA SER A 823 -4.90 -4.04 -11.50
C SER A 823 -3.78 -4.56 -10.60
N PHE A 824 -3.46 -3.82 -9.51
CA PHE A 824 -2.61 -4.34 -8.40
C PHE A 824 -3.12 -5.66 -7.83
N THR A 825 -4.42 -5.89 -7.94
CA THR A 825 -5.06 -7.07 -7.40
C THR A 825 -4.65 -8.31 -8.16
N PHE A 826 -4.20 -8.18 -9.43
CA PHE A 826 -3.76 -9.31 -10.25
C PHE A 826 -2.41 -9.88 -9.81
N SER A 827 -1.41 -9.03 -9.58
CA SER A 827 -0.11 -9.44 -8.99
C SER A 827 -0.32 -10.10 -7.63
N ARG A 828 -1.21 -9.54 -6.82
CA ARG A 828 -1.55 -10.08 -5.51
C ARG A 828 -2.23 -11.44 -5.60
N LEU A 829 -3.17 -11.62 -6.54
CA LEU A 829 -3.82 -12.92 -6.79
C LEU A 829 -2.77 -14.02 -7.02
N ILE A 830 -1.81 -13.79 -7.93
CA ILE A 830 -0.74 -14.75 -8.22
C ILE A 830 0.07 -15.06 -6.96
N SER A 831 0.43 -14.02 -6.19
CA SER A 831 1.18 -14.18 -4.95
C SER A 831 0.40 -14.99 -3.91
N ASP A 832 -0.89 -14.72 -3.72
CA ASP A 832 -1.72 -15.35 -2.71
C ASP A 832 -1.95 -16.84 -3.00
N ILE A 833 -2.30 -17.21 -4.25
CA ILE A 833 -2.56 -18.61 -4.64
C ILE A 833 -1.31 -19.50 -4.63
N THR A 834 -0.11 -18.89 -4.68
CA THR A 834 1.18 -19.59 -4.68
C THR A 834 1.94 -19.47 -3.36
N SER A 835 1.44 -18.69 -2.40
CA SER A 835 2.13 -18.35 -1.15
C SER A 835 2.55 -19.58 -0.33
N LYS A 836 1.78 -20.66 -0.37
CA LYS A 836 2.02 -21.91 0.36
C LYS A 836 2.84 -22.96 -0.41
N PHE A 837 3.21 -22.68 -1.65
CA PHE A 837 3.99 -23.62 -2.45
C PHE A 837 5.35 -23.89 -1.85
N CYS A 838 5.66 -25.18 -1.66
CA CYS A 838 6.92 -25.65 -1.04
C CYS A 838 7.34 -27.05 -1.49
N THR A 839 6.76 -27.59 -2.56
CA THR A 839 7.08 -28.94 -3.06
C THR A 839 7.62 -28.89 -4.51
N PRO A 840 8.48 -29.88 -4.92
CA PRO A 840 8.96 -29.97 -6.30
C PRO A 840 7.82 -30.08 -7.33
N PHE A 841 6.71 -30.71 -6.94
CA PHE A 841 5.54 -30.85 -7.82
C PHE A 841 4.88 -29.48 -8.07
N GLU A 842 4.67 -28.66 -7.04
CA GLU A 842 4.11 -27.32 -7.18
C GLU A 842 5.03 -26.41 -8.00
N LEU A 843 6.34 -26.52 -7.82
CA LEU A 843 7.31 -25.79 -8.66
C LEU A 843 7.20 -26.21 -10.14
N SER A 844 7.03 -27.50 -10.41
CA SER A 844 6.83 -27.98 -11.77
C SER A 844 5.54 -27.46 -12.40
N GLN A 845 4.47 -27.36 -11.61
CA GLN A 845 3.21 -26.77 -12.05
C GLN A 845 3.33 -25.27 -12.36
N LEU A 846 4.07 -24.49 -11.53
CA LEU A 846 4.34 -23.08 -11.80
C LEU A 846 5.08 -22.88 -13.11
N LYS A 847 6.17 -23.62 -13.33
CA LYS A 847 6.97 -23.56 -14.57
C LYS A 847 6.15 -23.99 -15.79
N ARG A 848 5.30 -24.99 -15.64
CA ARG A 848 4.39 -25.43 -16.71
C ARG A 848 3.37 -24.35 -17.03
N PHE A 849 2.74 -23.74 -16.01
CA PHE A 849 1.79 -22.64 -16.14
C PHE A 849 2.41 -21.43 -16.85
N GLN A 850 3.65 -21.06 -16.50
CA GLN A 850 4.41 -20.03 -17.17
C GLN A 850 4.59 -20.32 -18.67
N LYS A 851 4.95 -21.57 -19.00
CA LYS A 851 5.16 -21.99 -20.39
C LYS A 851 3.85 -22.02 -21.19
N ASP A 852 2.80 -22.60 -20.62
CA ASP A 852 1.51 -22.78 -21.30
C ASP A 852 0.81 -21.46 -21.62
N ASN A 853 1.10 -20.38 -20.86
CA ASN A 853 0.52 -19.05 -21.04
C ASN A 853 1.53 -18.03 -21.59
N ALA A 854 2.64 -18.46 -22.20
CA ALA A 854 3.68 -17.56 -22.71
C ALA A 854 3.16 -16.60 -23.79
N GLU A 855 2.19 -16.99 -24.61
CA GLU A 855 1.59 -16.17 -25.67
C GLU A 855 0.61 -15.13 -25.07
N THR A 856 -0.27 -15.54 -24.18
CA THR A 856 -1.19 -14.63 -23.47
C THR A 856 -0.42 -13.66 -22.57
N GLY A 857 0.66 -14.15 -21.96
CA GLY A 857 1.48 -13.42 -21.01
C GLY A 857 0.84 -13.32 -19.62
N PHE A 858 1.43 -12.48 -18.77
CA PHE A 858 1.02 -12.30 -17.37
C PHE A 858 0.73 -10.84 -17.02
N GLY A 859 0.80 -9.93 -17.99
CA GLY A 859 0.50 -8.52 -17.79
C GLY A 859 1.20 -7.95 -16.55
N SER A 860 0.45 -7.26 -15.68
CA SER A 860 0.95 -6.71 -14.40
C SER A 860 1.32 -7.79 -13.35
N GLY A 861 1.11 -9.07 -13.65
CA GLY A 861 1.47 -10.20 -12.77
C GLY A 861 2.80 -10.87 -13.12
N THR A 862 3.52 -10.39 -14.14
CA THR A 862 4.75 -11.04 -14.64
C THR A 862 5.80 -11.17 -13.53
N GLN A 863 6.08 -10.11 -12.82
CA GLN A 863 7.05 -10.11 -11.73
C GLN A 863 6.58 -10.98 -10.54
N ALA A 864 5.29 -10.97 -10.23
CA ALA A 864 4.73 -11.79 -9.15
C ALA A 864 4.91 -13.30 -9.42
N LEU A 865 4.81 -13.74 -10.68
CA LEU A 865 5.07 -15.12 -11.07
C LEU A 865 6.54 -15.50 -10.90
N GLN A 866 7.48 -14.64 -11.33
CA GLN A 866 8.91 -14.85 -11.12
C GLN A 866 9.25 -14.98 -9.62
N GLN A 867 8.73 -14.10 -8.82
CA GLN A 867 8.87 -14.15 -7.36
C GLN A 867 8.27 -15.43 -6.76
N ALA A 868 7.15 -15.92 -7.28
CA ALA A 868 6.53 -17.16 -6.81
C ALA A 868 7.42 -18.38 -7.12
N ILE A 869 8.03 -18.45 -8.29
CA ILE A 869 8.97 -19.51 -8.68
C ILE A 869 10.20 -19.47 -7.77
N GLU A 870 10.80 -18.29 -7.55
CA GLU A 870 11.97 -18.13 -6.71
C GLU A 870 11.67 -18.51 -5.25
N ARG A 871 10.58 -18.00 -4.67
CA ARG A 871 10.16 -18.33 -3.30
C ARG A 871 9.89 -19.82 -3.12
N THR A 872 9.25 -20.47 -4.10
CA THR A 872 8.97 -21.90 -4.03
C THR A 872 10.26 -22.71 -4.08
N THR A 873 11.22 -22.33 -4.93
CA THR A 873 12.54 -22.97 -5.04
C THR A 873 13.31 -22.86 -3.73
N ALA A 874 13.36 -21.65 -3.13
CA ALA A 874 14.04 -21.42 -1.85
C ALA A 874 13.41 -22.24 -0.71
N LYS A 875 12.06 -22.33 -0.65
CA LYS A 875 11.36 -23.13 0.36
C LYS A 875 11.66 -24.62 0.26
N ILE A 876 11.71 -25.18 -0.96
CA ILE A 876 12.03 -26.61 -1.19
C ILE A 876 13.43 -26.92 -0.65
N LYS A 877 14.42 -26.10 -1.01
CA LYS A 877 15.82 -26.29 -0.53
C LYS A 877 15.89 -26.17 0.99
N TRP A 878 15.30 -25.13 1.55
CA TRP A 878 15.32 -24.90 3.00
C TRP A 878 14.68 -26.04 3.79
N LEU A 879 13.51 -26.55 3.31
CA LEU A 879 12.84 -27.68 3.97
C LEU A 879 13.71 -28.94 3.94
N ALA A 880 14.39 -29.23 2.85
CA ALA A 880 15.29 -30.38 2.74
C ALA A 880 16.45 -30.33 3.76
N GLU A 881 16.97 -29.12 4.05
CA GLU A 881 18.08 -28.92 4.98
C GLU A 881 17.63 -28.87 6.46
N ASN A 882 16.42 -28.33 6.75
CA ASN A 882 16.05 -27.92 8.10
C ASN A 882 14.90 -28.70 8.73
N LYS A 883 14.24 -29.61 8.00
CA LYS A 883 13.13 -30.41 8.54
C LYS A 883 13.54 -31.18 9.79
N GLU A 884 14.64 -31.96 9.71
CA GLU A 884 15.12 -32.77 10.80
C GLU A 884 15.63 -31.96 12.01
N PRO A 885 16.43 -30.89 11.84
CA PRO A 885 16.80 -30.00 12.94
C PRO A 885 15.62 -29.38 13.69
N VAL A 886 14.53 -29.03 12.97
CA VAL A 886 13.32 -28.48 13.61
C VAL A 886 12.58 -29.56 14.39
N LEU A 887 12.51 -30.80 13.87
CA LEU A 887 11.84 -31.90 14.54
C LEU A 887 12.56 -32.31 15.83
N GLN A 888 13.91 -32.31 15.81
CA GLN A 888 14.74 -32.62 16.98
C GLN A 888 14.65 -31.55 18.07
N TRP A 889 14.48 -30.27 17.70
CA TRP A 889 14.33 -29.17 18.66
C TRP A 889 12.99 -29.23 19.37
#